data_04c8701e1d016aa03e44f017431cdec4
#
_entry.id   04c8701e1d016aa03e44f017431cdec4
#
_cell.length_a   1.000
_cell.length_b   1.000
_cell.length_c   1.000
_cell.angle_alpha   90.00
_cell.angle_beta   90.00
_cell.angle_gamma   90.00
#
_symmetry.space_group_name_H-M   'P 1'
#
loop_
_entity.id
_entity.type
_entity.pdbx_description
1 polymer ?
#
loop_
_entity_poly.entity_id
_entity_poly.type
_entity_poly.pdbx_seq_one_letter_code
_entity_poly.pdbx_strand_id
1 'polypeptide(L)'
;MKKKPLSPHIHIEETVNKIKMLLSKSKGMVLDDNLFGSLEEMCDDLGSQLKNGKVVTENLSVENEENEDSKILEEQIQEEREIFDNVIDVMGAGLCLIDKNSKIIWANDTLKEWLNLNESPVGGHCSDIYHCDVVGTDKCPAELVLNGKEGHIIQSWVTTKSKKRMCIQHIAIPITNKNSETNNILLLTVDVTESEKMVHRLLLLQQFGEITQGTLHLDKLHHLILTCITADYSFGFNRAILFLINKDLNVLNGKLAIGPSSSEEATRICEETASSHSLFEIVQKLDYSHNIDTSLNTMAKLMVYSLADTREVVTLCTKEKKPIIVKDAAKDARVTDEFRKALGVNEFVCVPLIAKSEPIGVIVADNVFTAEPISDERVNTLTMFVNQASLAIENAVTYKNLEDKIDQLTETQQRLIRSEKLAAIGSMSSYVAHEIRNPLVTIGGFAKTLSRFTFTDSKIKVNIDIIIEEVKRLEKILNNITDFGKPSKPEKIDSQICEIMENTCMLMENYFQEKHITLQKRYETDIPEAPVDPTQIKQVFLNILMNAVEAMPDGGKLDVNIESVNESIKIYIIDAGKGIQHGVLQNIYDPFFTTKPSGTGVGLSVSLKIIEDHGGTIDAISEQEKGTTMLLTLPIK
;
A
#
# COMPACT_ATOMS: atom_id res chain seq x y z
N MET A 1 -58.18 -26.80 -52.29
CA MET A 1 -58.21 -26.40 -50.85
C MET A 1 -57.39 -25.11 -50.71
N LYS A 2 -58.09 -23.97 -50.66
CA LYS A 2 -57.45 -22.67 -50.43
C LYS A 2 -57.24 -22.54 -48.93
N LYS A 3 -55.97 -22.42 -48.44
CA LYS A 3 -55.65 -22.08 -47.06
C LYS A 3 -56.17 -20.71 -46.75
N LYS A 4 -57.10 -20.57 -45.80
CA LYS A 4 -57.54 -19.29 -45.23
C LYS A 4 -56.31 -18.52 -44.72
N PRO A 5 -56.25 -17.19 -44.94
CA PRO A 5 -55.19 -16.38 -44.34
C PRO A 5 -55.32 -16.44 -42.79
N LEU A 6 -54.20 -16.71 -42.16
CA LEU A 6 -54.07 -16.61 -40.68
C LEU A 6 -54.34 -15.15 -40.28
N SER A 7 -55.13 -14.97 -39.24
CA SER A 7 -55.52 -13.69 -38.72
C SER A 7 -54.27 -12.88 -38.24
N PRO A 8 -54.31 -11.56 -38.26
CA PRO A 8 -53.22 -10.69 -37.76
C PRO A 8 -52.80 -11.02 -36.32
N HIS A 9 -53.71 -11.44 -35.47
CA HIS A 9 -53.50 -11.84 -34.08
C HIS A 9 -52.47 -12.93 -33.86
N ILE A 10 -52.36 -13.94 -34.76
CA ILE A 10 -51.37 -15.01 -34.63
C ILE A 10 -49.95 -14.49 -34.80
N HIS A 11 -49.79 -13.47 -35.58
CA HIS A 11 -48.47 -12.86 -35.86
C HIS A 11 -47.95 -12.01 -34.67
N ILE A 12 -48.83 -11.32 -33.99
CA ILE A 12 -48.48 -10.50 -32.80
C ILE A 12 -48.14 -11.43 -31.63
N GLU A 13 -48.88 -12.51 -31.42
CA GLU A 13 -48.59 -13.48 -30.35
C GLU A 13 -47.23 -14.19 -30.57
N GLU A 14 -46.88 -14.53 -31.82
CA GLU A 14 -45.57 -15.06 -32.14
C GLU A 14 -44.44 -14.05 -31.89
N THR A 15 -44.69 -12.77 -32.17
CA THR A 15 -43.72 -11.71 -31.96
C THR A 15 -43.51 -11.43 -30.48
N VAL A 16 -44.59 -11.36 -29.69
CA VAL A 16 -44.52 -11.22 -28.23
C VAL A 16 -43.80 -12.40 -27.59
N ASN A 17 -44.05 -13.62 -28.04
CA ASN A 17 -43.34 -14.81 -27.52
C ASN A 17 -41.85 -14.81 -27.92
N LYS A 18 -41.48 -14.30 -29.09
CA LYS A 18 -40.07 -14.09 -29.47
C LYS A 18 -39.39 -13.05 -28.62
N ILE A 19 -40.05 -11.94 -28.32
CA ILE A 19 -39.55 -10.90 -27.43
C ILE A 19 -39.31 -11.49 -26.01
N LYS A 20 -40.26 -12.27 -25.46
CA LYS A 20 -40.11 -12.97 -24.17
C LYS A 20 -38.90 -13.91 -24.17
N MET A 21 -38.72 -14.70 -25.24
CA MET A 21 -37.62 -15.65 -25.35
C MET A 21 -36.24 -14.94 -25.44
N LEU A 22 -36.18 -13.78 -26.07
CA LEU A 22 -34.94 -13.00 -26.15
C LEU A 22 -34.65 -12.26 -24.84
N LEU A 23 -35.66 -11.74 -24.17
CA LEU A 23 -35.55 -11.17 -22.83
C LEU A 23 -35.10 -12.21 -21.81
N SER A 24 -35.62 -13.45 -21.87
CA SER A 24 -35.19 -14.54 -20.99
C SER A 24 -33.74 -14.97 -21.24
N LYS A 25 -33.24 -14.91 -22.46
CA LYS A 25 -31.82 -15.17 -22.81
C LYS A 25 -30.88 -14.03 -22.37
N SER A 26 -31.38 -12.80 -22.22
CA SER A 26 -30.63 -11.66 -21.72
C SER A 26 -30.64 -11.55 -20.18
N LYS A 27 -31.35 -12.43 -19.48
CA LYS A 27 -31.38 -12.53 -18.02
C LYS A 27 -29.99 -12.98 -17.53
N GLY A 28 -29.20 -12.01 -17.10
CA GLY A 28 -27.79 -12.19 -16.70
C GLY A 28 -26.82 -11.24 -17.40
N MET A 29 -27.27 -10.46 -18.37
CA MET A 29 -26.53 -9.36 -18.98
C MET A 29 -27.23 -8.04 -18.68
N VAL A 30 -26.84 -7.38 -17.58
CA VAL A 30 -26.97 -5.91 -17.30
C VAL A 30 -28.37 -5.29 -17.41
N LEU A 31 -29.47 -6.01 -17.40
CA LEU A 31 -30.81 -5.41 -17.19
C LEU A 31 -31.15 -5.46 -15.71
N ASP A 32 -31.58 -4.30 -15.16
CA ASP A 32 -32.15 -4.19 -13.81
C ASP A 32 -33.27 -5.23 -13.65
N ASP A 33 -33.22 -6.08 -12.60
CA ASP A 33 -34.21 -7.12 -12.34
C ASP A 33 -35.64 -6.53 -12.24
N ASN A 34 -35.79 -5.26 -11.84
CA ASN A 34 -37.06 -4.55 -11.81
C ASN A 34 -37.59 -4.23 -13.22
N LEU A 35 -36.69 -3.81 -14.14
CA LEU A 35 -37.04 -3.55 -15.53
C LEU A 35 -37.42 -4.83 -16.26
N PHE A 36 -36.67 -5.92 -15.98
CA PHE A 36 -36.94 -7.24 -16.52
C PHE A 36 -38.30 -7.79 -16.04
N GLY A 37 -38.57 -7.66 -14.74
CA GLY A 37 -39.85 -8.07 -14.13
C GLY A 37 -41.04 -7.31 -14.71
N SER A 38 -40.90 -5.99 -14.90
CA SER A 38 -41.92 -5.13 -15.50
C SER A 38 -42.17 -5.49 -16.99
N LEU A 39 -41.15 -5.82 -17.75
CA LEU A 39 -41.23 -6.25 -19.14
C LEU A 39 -41.90 -7.62 -19.27
N GLU A 40 -41.61 -8.55 -18.39
CA GLU A 40 -42.20 -9.89 -18.35
C GLU A 40 -43.70 -9.82 -17.99
N GLU A 41 -44.05 -9.03 -16.97
CA GLU A 41 -45.43 -8.81 -16.50
C GLU A 41 -46.29 -8.12 -17.58
N MET A 42 -45.73 -7.11 -18.27
CA MET A 42 -46.40 -6.44 -19.39
C MET A 42 -46.59 -7.36 -20.61
N CYS A 43 -45.61 -8.22 -20.93
CA CYS A 43 -45.75 -9.20 -21.99
C CYS A 43 -46.82 -10.26 -21.64
N ASP A 44 -47.00 -10.62 -20.35
CA ASP A 44 -48.04 -11.54 -19.89
C ASP A 44 -49.41 -10.90 -19.93
N ASP A 45 -49.52 -9.62 -19.58
CA ASP A 45 -50.75 -8.86 -19.67
C ASP A 45 -51.23 -8.69 -21.12
N LEU A 46 -50.31 -8.33 -22.05
CA LEU A 46 -50.58 -8.31 -23.50
C LEU A 46 -51.02 -9.67 -24.04
N GLY A 47 -50.38 -10.75 -23.61
CA GLY A 47 -50.76 -12.12 -23.99
C GLY A 47 -52.14 -12.55 -23.47
N SER A 48 -52.55 -12.06 -22.29
CA SER A 48 -53.86 -12.33 -21.71
C SER A 48 -54.95 -11.48 -22.35
N GLN A 49 -54.68 -10.22 -22.68
CA GLN A 49 -55.64 -9.34 -23.38
C GLN A 49 -55.89 -9.82 -24.81
N LEU A 50 -54.87 -10.28 -25.53
CA LEU A 50 -55.02 -10.90 -26.84
C LEU A 50 -55.84 -12.21 -26.80
N LYS A 51 -55.73 -13.00 -25.74
CA LYS A 51 -56.57 -14.20 -25.55
C LYS A 51 -58.02 -13.87 -25.25
N ASN A 52 -58.27 -12.80 -24.49
CA ASN A 52 -59.62 -12.35 -24.17
C ASN A 52 -60.36 -11.74 -25.39
N GLY A 53 -59.61 -11.05 -26.27
CA GLY A 53 -60.15 -10.55 -27.56
C GLY A 53 -60.60 -11.69 -28.48
N LYS A 54 -59.98 -12.87 -28.37
CA LYS A 54 -60.38 -14.06 -29.16
C LYS A 54 -61.75 -14.61 -28.83
N VAL A 55 -62.24 -14.34 -27.63
CA VAL A 55 -63.56 -14.83 -27.16
C VAL A 55 -64.73 -14.03 -27.76
N VAL A 56 -64.49 -12.78 -28.15
CA VAL A 56 -65.55 -11.92 -28.70
C VAL A 56 -65.82 -12.23 -30.20
N THR A 57 -64.83 -12.75 -30.93
CA THR A 57 -64.94 -13.01 -32.37
C THR A 57 -65.58 -14.38 -32.73
N GLU A 58 -65.76 -15.32 -31.75
CA GLU A 58 -66.41 -16.60 -32.00
C GLU A 58 -67.95 -16.60 -31.90
N ASN A 59 -68.58 -15.51 -31.44
CA ASN A 59 -70.02 -15.46 -31.22
C ASN A 59 -70.84 -14.60 -32.23
N LEU A 60 -70.19 -14.09 -33.27
CA LEU A 60 -70.91 -13.37 -34.32
C LEU A 60 -70.94 -14.17 -35.62
N SER A 61 -71.92 -15.04 -35.69
CA SER A 61 -72.35 -15.63 -36.96
C SER A 61 -73.63 -14.97 -37.43
N VAL A 62 -73.59 -14.47 -38.69
CA VAL A 62 -74.66 -14.32 -39.65
C VAL A 62 -75.40 -12.96 -39.70
N GLU A 63 -75.22 -12.32 -40.85
CA GLU A 63 -76.11 -11.48 -41.65
C GLU A 63 -76.05 -9.94 -41.44
N ASN A 64 -75.59 -9.30 -42.53
CA ASN A 64 -75.83 -7.90 -42.97
C ASN A 64 -75.31 -6.78 -42.11
N GLU A 65 -74.16 -6.29 -42.52
CA GLU A 65 -73.85 -4.86 -42.67
C GLU A 65 -72.38 -4.66 -42.94
N GLU A 66 -72.00 -4.67 -44.24
CA GLU A 66 -70.59 -4.47 -44.71
C GLU A 66 -69.98 -3.11 -44.36
N ASN A 67 -70.74 -2.19 -43.76
CA ASN A 67 -70.26 -0.87 -43.39
C ASN A 67 -70.02 -0.64 -41.90
N GLU A 68 -70.74 -1.34 -41.00
CA GLU A 68 -70.54 -1.22 -39.53
C GLU A 68 -69.40 -2.10 -39.05
N ASP A 69 -69.28 -3.32 -39.57
CA ASP A 69 -68.17 -4.25 -39.19
C ASP A 69 -66.80 -3.70 -39.61
N SER A 70 -66.72 -3.00 -40.73
CA SER A 70 -65.49 -2.33 -41.17
C SER A 70 -65.08 -1.19 -40.23
N LYS A 71 -66.05 -0.43 -39.71
CA LYS A 71 -65.80 0.68 -38.79
C LYS A 71 -65.41 0.22 -37.39
N ILE A 72 -66.07 -0.82 -36.91
CA ILE A 72 -65.74 -1.48 -35.62
C ILE A 72 -64.34 -2.09 -35.68
N LEU A 73 -63.96 -2.70 -36.80
CA LEU A 73 -62.63 -3.25 -37.00
C LEU A 73 -61.55 -2.16 -37.09
N GLU A 74 -61.84 -1.02 -37.74
CA GLU A 74 -60.97 0.15 -37.78
C GLU A 74 -60.79 0.78 -36.39
N GLU A 75 -61.85 0.90 -35.59
CA GLU A 75 -61.82 1.40 -34.22
C GLU A 75 -61.02 0.45 -33.31
N GLN A 76 -61.20 -0.86 -33.43
CA GLN A 76 -60.42 -1.86 -32.67
C GLN A 76 -58.93 -1.85 -33.05
N ILE A 77 -58.62 -1.74 -34.32
CA ILE A 77 -57.24 -1.61 -34.78
C ILE A 77 -56.60 -0.32 -34.26
N GLN A 78 -57.38 0.77 -34.21
CA GLN A 78 -56.89 2.03 -33.68
C GLN A 78 -56.66 1.98 -32.18
N GLU A 79 -57.55 1.35 -31.41
CA GLU A 79 -57.42 1.16 -29.96
C GLU A 79 -56.23 0.24 -29.61
N GLU A 80 -56.09 -0.87 -30.33
CA GLU A 80 -54.89 -1.74 -30.20
C GLU A 80 -53.60 -1.03 -30.51
N ARG A 81 -53.59 -0.12 -31.51
CA ARG A 81 -52.44 0.68 -31.86
C ARG A 81 -52.10 1.70 -30.78
N GLU A 82 -53.09 2.38 -30.22
CA GLU A 82 -52.87 3.32 -29.10
C GLU A 82 -52.34 2.63 -27.83
N ILE A 83 -52.85 1.45 -27.53
CA ILE A 83 -52.37 0.64 -26.41
C ILE A 83 -50.88 0.23 -26.68
N PHE A 84 -50.57 -0.20 -27.89
CA PHE A 84 -49.23 -0.56 -28.29
C PHE A 84 -48.25 0.63 -28.23
N ASP A 85 -48.64 1.79 -28.71
CA ASP A 85 -47.83 3.00 -28.65
C ASP A 85 -47.59 3.46 -27.19
N ASN A 86 -48.63 3.43 -26.35
CA ASN A 86 -48.52 3.74 -24.91
C ASN A 86 -47.59 2.79 -24.17
N VAL A 87 -47.71 1.49 -24.43
CA VAL A 87 -46.81 0.47 -23.80
C VAL A 87 -45.37 0.70 -24.17
N ILE A 88 -45.10 1.00 -25.45
CA ILE A 88 -43.78 1.27 -25.95
C ILE A 88 -43.17 2.54 -25.31
N ASP A 89 -43.95 3.59 -25.18
CA ASP A 89 -43.46 4.84 -24.58
C ASP A 89 -43.19 4.70 -23.06
N VAL A 90 -43.99 3.92 -22.36
CA VAL A 90 -43.78 3.64 -20.92
C VAL A 90 -42.52 2.78 -20.69
N MET A 91 -42.14 1.94 -21.67
CA MET A 91 -40.93 1.12 -21.57
C MET A 91 -39.63 1.94 -21.51
N GLY A 92 -39.66 3.24 -21.85
CA GLY A 92 -38.48 4.10 -21.83
C GLY A 92 -37.35 3.60 -22.74
N ALA A 93 -37.68 2.86 -23.80
CA ALA A 93 -36.73 2.31 -24.76
C ALA A 93 -36.96 2.95 -26.15
N GLY A 94 -35.90 3.25 -26.86
CA GLY A 94 -35.95 3.70 -28.23
C GLY A 94 -36.23 2.52 -29.17
N LEU A 95 -37.26 2.62 -29.99
CA LEU A 95 -37.60 1.61 -30.99
C LEU A 95 -37.59 2.19 -32.39
N CYS A 96 -37.00 1.48 -33.34
CA CYS A 96 -37.17 1.78 -34.73
C CYS A 96 -37.30 0.52 -35.58
N LEU A 97 -38.10 0.63 -36.63
CA LEU A 97 -38.25 -0.38 -37.67
C LEU A 97 -37.42 0.05 -38.88
N ILE A 98 -36.55 -0.83 -39.36
CA ILE A 98 -35.71 -0.59 -40.53
C ILE A 98 -35.98 -1.63 -41.63
N ASP A 99 -35.83 -1.21 -42.87
CA ASP A 99 -35.92 -2.10 -44.03
C ASP A 99 -34.60 -2.85 -44.33
N LYS A 100 -34.59 -3.67 -45.38
CA LYS A 100 -33.42 -4.44 -45.82
C LYS A 100 -32.23 -3.56 -46.22
N ASN A 101 -32.45 -2.28 -46.49
CA ASN A 101 -31.43 -1.30 -46.86
C ASN A 101 -31.04 -0.41 -45.68
N SER A 102 -31.38 -0.82 -44.44
CA SER A 102 -31.13 -0.04 -43.22
C SER A 102 -31.78 1.34 -43.17
N LYS A 103 -32.87 1.55 -43.93
CA LYS A 103 -33.66 2.77 -43.87
C LYS A 103 -34.75 2.66 -42.82
N ILE A 104 -34.93 3.70 -42.04
CA ILE A 104 -35.95 3.75 -41.00
C ILE A 104 -37.32 3.90 -41.61
N ILE A 105 -38.21 2.94 -41.34
CA ILE A 105 -39.61 2.93 -41.74
C ILE A 105 -40.48 3.58 -40.66
N TRP A 106 -40.15 3.38 -39.42
CA TRP A 106 -40.86 3.88 -38.25
C TRP A 106 -39.94 4.01 -37.04
N ALA A 107 -40.23 4.97 -36.15
CA ALA A 107 -39.55 5.15 -34.89
C ALA A 107 -40.50 5.72 -33.84
N ASN A 108 -40.39 5.24 -32.58
CA ASN A 108 -41.18 5.76 -31.49
C ASN A 108 -40.70 7.15 -31.03
N ASP A 109 -41.51 7.82 -30.20
CA ASP A 109 -41.20 9.17 -29.74
C ASP A 109 -40.05 9.20 -28.75
N THR A 110 -39.88 8.19 -27.88
CA THR A 110 -38.74 8.03 -26.99
C THR A 110 -37.41 8.11 -27.75
N LEU A 111 -37.28 7.41 -28.88
CA LEU A 111 -36.04 7.45 -29.67
C LEU A 111 -35.81 8.83 -30.28
N LYS A 112 -36.89 9.51 -30.75
CA LYS A 112 -36.78 10.87 -31.28
C LYS A 112 -36.31 11.86 -30.22
N GLU A 113 -36.83 11.77 -29.02
CA GLU A 113 -36.43 12.60 -27.88
C GLU A 113 -34.96 12.36 -27.48
N TRP A 114 -34.51 11.12 -27.32
CA TRP A 114 -33.14 10.80 -26.97
C TRP A 114 -32.12 11.32 -27.95
N LEU A 115 -32.43 11.16 -29.25
CA LEU A 115 -31.57 11.63 -30.33
C LEU A 115 -31.78 13.10 -30.66
N ASN A 116 -32.74 13.78 -29.96
CA ASN A 116 -33.11 15.18 -30.17
C ASN A 116 -33.36 15.49 -31.63
N LEU A 117 -34.18 14.64 -32.27
CA LEU A 117 -34.53 14.76 -33.70
C LEU A 117 -35.68 15.74 -33.86
N ASN A 118 -35.39 16.91 -34.48
CA ASN A 118 -36.44 17.92 -34.78
C ASN A 118 -37.34 17.51 -35.95
N GLU A 119 -36.91 16.55 -36.77
CA GLU A 119 -37.65 16.03 -37.92
C GLU A 119 -37.82 14.51 -37.79
N SER A 120 -38.85 13.97 -38.46
CA SER A 120 -39.08 12.54 -38.48
C SER A 120 -37.88 11.78 -39.05
N PRO A 121 -37.33 10.77 -38.36
CA PRO A 121 -36.20 9.98 -38.85
C PRO A 121 -36.60 9.05 -40.02
N VAL A 122 -37.86 8.95 -40.33
CA VAL A 122 -38.40 8.03 -41.36
C VAL A 122 -37.84 8.38 -42.75
N GLY A 123 -37.32 7.37 -43.45
CA GLY A 123 -36.66 7.46 -44.73
C GLY A 123 -35.15 7.75 -44.66
N GLY A 124 -34.62 8.15 -43.50
CA GLY A 124 -33.19 8.28 -43.27
C GLY A 124 -32.50 6.94 -43.03
N HIS A 125 -31.20 6.88 -43.24
CA HIS A 125 -30.40 5.68 -42.93
C HIS A 125 -30.12 5.60 -41.42
N CYS A 126 -30.20 4.41 -40.83
CA CYS A 126 -30.04 4.26 -39.41
C CYS A 126 -28.65 4.74 -38.92
N SER A 127 -27.58 4.59 -39.72
CA SER A 127 -26.24 5.12 -39.42
C SER A 127 -26.18 6.63 -39.17
N ASP A 128 -26.96 7.39 -39.98
CA ASP A 128 -26.91 8.85 -39.95
C ASP A 128 -27.56 9.39 -38.67
N ILE A 129 -28.47 8.61 -38.10
CA ILE A 129 -29.25 8.98 -36.93
C ILE A 129 -28.55 8.57 -35.64
N TYR A 130 -28.01 7.36 -35.61
CA TYR A 130 -27.27 6.86 -34.44
C TYR A 130 -25.81 7.32 -34.44
N HIS A 131 -25.30 7.93 -35.51
CA HIS A 131 -23.87 8.25 -35.66
C HIS A 131 -22.98 7.05 -35.30
N CYS A 132 -23.34 5.90 -35.81
CA CYS A 132 -22.76 4.60 -35.40
C CYS A 132 -21.54 4.30 -36.30
N ASP A 133 -20.36 4.19 -35.70
CA ASP A 133 -19.10 3.87 -36.39
C ASP A 133 -19.01 2.42 -36.88
N VAL A 134 -20.07 1.62 -36.64
CA VAL A 134 -20.05 0.16 -36.85
C VAL A 134 -20.80 -0.24 -38.15
N VAL A 135 -21.41 0.68 -38.84
CA VAL A 135 -22.17 0.40 -40.09
C VAL A 135 -21.22 -0.04 -41.19
N GLY A 136 -21.61 -1.08 -41.91
CA GLY A 136 -20.76 -1.68 -42.96
C GLY A 136 -19.64 -2.58 -42.41
N THR A 137 -19.65 -2.85 -41.13
CA THR A 137 -18.70 -3.79 -40.49
C THR A 137 -19.42 -5.06 -40.03
N ASP A 138 -18.68 -6.16 -39.87
CA ASP A 138 -19.16 -7.43 -39.30
C ASP A 138 -19.74 -7.29 -37.88
N LYS A 139 -19.84 -6.07 -37.36
CA LYS A 139 -20.32 -5.76 -36.02
C LYS A 139 -21.68 -5.05 -35.98
N CYS A 140 -22.22 -4.62 -37.14
CA CYS A 140 -23.54 -3.98 -37.16
C CYS A 140 -24.64 -4.99 -36.81
N PRO A 141 -25.47 -4.76 -35.75
CA PRO A 141 -26.50 -5.70 -35.34
C PRO A 141 -27.56 -5.94 -36.42
N ALA A 142 -27.90 -4.91 -37.17
CA ALA A 142 -28.86 -5.01 -38.28
C ALA A 142 -28.33 -5.86 -39.42
N GLU A 143 -27.07 -5.68 -39.83
CA GLU A 143 -26.44 -6.46 -40.89
C GLU A 143 -26.23 -7.94 -40.47
N LEU A 144 -25.88 -8.18 -39.22
CA LEU A 144 -25.75 -9.54 -38.69
C LEU A 144 -27.07 -10.30 -38.77
N VAL A 145 -28.17 -9.65 -38.42
CA VAL A 145 -29.51 -10.24 -38.53
C VAL A 145 -29.94 -10.43 -40.01
N LEU A 146 -29.64 -9.50 -40.91
CA LEU A 146 -29.88 -9.66 -42.36
C LEU A 146 -29.11 -10.84 -42.94
N ASN A 147 -27.92 -11.11 -42.41
CA ASN A 147 -27.08 -12.23 -42.82
C ASN A 147 -27.45 -13.55 -42.13
N GLY A 148 -28.64 -13.64 -41.50
CA GLY A 148 -29.21 -14.89 -40.96
C GLY A 148 -28.70 -15.26 -39.54
N LYS A 149 -28.08 -14.35 -38.83
CA LYS A 149 -27.73 -14.51 -37.40
C LYS A 149 -28.94 -14.16 -36.54
N GLU A 150 -29.26 -14.98 -35.53
CA GLU A 150 -30.30 -14.66 -34.55
C GLU A 150 -29.87 -13.47 -33.68
N GLY A 151 -30.83 -12.60 -33.35
CA GLY A 151 -30.79 -11.42 -32.50
C GLY A 151 -29.43 -11.06 -31.91
N HIS A 152 -28.82 -10.01 -32.43
CA HIS A 152 -27.48 -9.61 -31.98
C HIS A 152 -27.57 -8.39 -31.07
N ILE A 153 -26.82 -8.46 -29.96
CA ILE A 153 -26.75 -7.35 -28.97
C ILE A 153 -25.40 -6.68 -29.15
N ILE A 154 -25.41 -5.39 -29.41
CA ILE A 154 -24.20 -4.57 -29.46
C ILE A 154 -24.38 -3.34 -28.59
N GLN A 155 -23.30 -2.95 -27.95
CA GLN A 155 -23.20 -1.77 -27.13
C GLN A 155 -22.29 -0.76 -27.80
N SER A 156 -22.72 0.50 -27.83
CA SER A 156 -21.96 1.58 -28.44
C SER A 156 -22.15 2.91 -27.70
N TRP A 157 -21.10 3.73 -27.73
CA TRP A 157 -21.18 5.09 -27.23
C TRP A 157 -21.62 6.02 -28.36
N VAL A 158 -22.68 6.75 -28.13
CA VAL A 158 -23.19 7.76 -29.08
C VAL A 158 -23.17 9.14 -28.45
N THR A 159 -22.94 10.15 -29.27
CA THR A 159 -23.06 11.56 -28.85
C THR A 159 -24.32 12.13 -29.47
N THR A 160 -25.28 12.51 -28.61
CA THR A 160 -26.52 13.13 -29.07
C THR A 160 -26.25 14.50 -29.70
N LYS A 161 -27.22 15.03 -30.48
CA LYS A 161 -27.14 16.40 -31.03
C LYS A 161 -26.98 17.47 -29.92
N SER A 162 -27.48 17.21 -28.72
CA SER A 162 -27.27 18.07 -27.54
C SER A 162 -25.88 17.94 -26.91
N LYS A 163 -24.95 17.22 -27.55
CA LYS A 163 -23.59 16.90 -27.04
C LYS A 163 -23.57 16.04 -25.79
N LYS A 164 -24.67 15.40 -25.42
CA LYS A 164 -24.71 14.43 -24.33
C LYS A 164 -24.16 13.10 -24.85
N ARG A 165 -23.16 12.52 -24.15
CA ARG A 165 -22.61 11.19 -24.44
C ARG A 165 -23.44 10.13 -23.70
N MET A 166 -23.96 9.15 -24.44
CA MET A 166 -24.80 8.07 -23.92
C MET A 166 -24.23 6.73 -24.37
N CYS A 167 -24.27 5.75 -23.48
CA CYS A 167 -24.02 4.36 -23.82
C CYS A 167 -25.34 3.70 -24.14
N ILE A 168 -25.51 3.26 -25.39
CA ILE A 168 -26.72 2.62 -25.84
C ILE A 168 -26.45 1.16 -26.20
N GLN A 169 -27.38 0.30 -25.80
CA GLN A 169 -27.40 -1.10 -26.16
C GLN A 169 -28.43 -1.32 -27.25
N HIS A 170 -28.02 -1.85 -28.39
CA HIS A 170 -28.86 -2.18 -29.51
C HIS A 170 -29.15 -3.67 -29.57
N ILE A 171 -30.42 -4.01 -29.69
CA ILE A 171 -30.89 -5.38 -29.90
C ILE A 171 -31.64 -5.39 -31.24
N ALA A 172 -31.11 -6.11 -32.21
CA ALA A 172 -31.74 -6.27 -33.51
C ALA A 172 -32.58 -7.55 -33.57
N ILE A 173 -33.85 -7.43 -33.93
CA ILE A 173 -34.80 -8.54 -33.96
C ILE A 173 -35.35 -8.67 -35.40
N PRO A 174 -35.18 -9.83 -36.07
CA PRO A 174 -35.74 -10.02 -37.41
C PRO A 174 -37.25 -10.12 -37.35
N ILE A 175 -37.93 -9.36 -38.21
CA ILE A 175 -39.36 -9.52 -38.50
C ILE A 175 -39.48 -10.27 -39.80
N THR A 176 -39.96 -11.53 -39.73
CA THR A 176 -40.10 -12.43 -40.86
C THR A 176 -41.50 -12.38 -41.46
N ASN A 177 -41.61 -12.48 -42.79
CA ASN A 177 -42.89 -12.69 -43.49
C ASN A 177 -43.37 -14.16 -43.37
N LYS A 178 -44.58 -14.46 -43.95
CA LYS A 178 -45.16 -15.80 -43.98
C LYS A 178 -44.26 -16.89 -44.63
N ASN A 179 -43.26 -16.47 -45.39
CA ASN A 179 -42.31 -17.34 -46.09
C ASN A 179 -40.99 -17.51 -45.32
N SER A 180 -40.91 -17.07 -44.06
CA SER A 180 -39.71 -17.04 -43.22
C SER A 180 -38.55 -16.18 -43.77
N GLU A 181 -38.82 -15.27 -44.67
CA GLU A 181 -37.83 -14.29 -45.12
C GLU A 181 -37.87 -13.05 -44.25
N THR A 182 -36.70 -12.56 -43.80
CA THR A 182 -36.57 -11.34 -43.01
C THR A 182 -36.85 -10.15 -43.95
N ASN A 183 -37.96 -9.47 -43.71
CA ASN A 183 -38.33 -8.26 -44.48
C ASN A 183 -37.93 -6.97 -43.78
N ASN A 184 -38.06 -6.93 -42.47
CA ASN A 184 -37.75 -5.75 -41.66
C ASN A 184 -37.01 -6.20 -40.41
N ILE A 185 -36.34 -5.26 -39.75
CA ILE A 185 -35.66 -5.47 -38.48
C ILE A 185 -36.21 -4.48 -37.48
N LEU A 186 -36.65 -4.96 -36.34
CA LEU A 186 -36.94 -4.13 -35.18
C LEU A 186 -35.66 -3.91 -34.40
N LEU A 187 -35.26 -2.67 -34.24
CA LEU A 187 -34.12 -2.26 -33.45
C LEU A 187 -34.62 -1.71 -32.12
N LEU A 188 -34.37 -2.42 -31.04
CA LEU A 188 -34.61 -1.97 -29.69
C LEU A 188 -33.32 -1.32 -29.17
N THR A 189 -33.43 -0.10 -28.68
CA THR A 189 -32.34 0.69 -28.15
C THR A 189 -32.61 1.02 -26.69
N VAL A 190 -31.70 0.66 -25.79
CA VAL A 190 -31.81 0.91 -24.35
C VAL A 190 -30.65 1.78 -23.90
N ASP A 191 -30.93 2.82 -23.12
CA ASP A 191 -29.89 3.63 -22.46
C ASP A 191 -29.32 2.85 -21.27
N VAL A 192 -28.10 2.40 -21.40
CA VAL A 192 -27.36 1.65 -20.36
C VAL A 192 -26.23 2.50 -19.74
N THR A 193 -26.30 3.82 -19.94
CA THR A 193 -25.22 4.74 -19.51
C THR A 193 -24.92 4.60 -18.03
N GLU A 194 -25.94 4.58 -17.17
CA GLU A 194 -25.75 4.48 -15.72
C GLU A 194 -25.23 3.11 -15.30
N SER A 195 -25.72 2.03 -15.91
CA SER A 195 -25.23 0.66 -15.66
C SER A 195 -23.77 0.54 -16.06
N GLU A 196 -23.37 1.06 -17.21
CA GLU A 196 -21.98 1.03 -17.67
C GLU A 196 -21.04 1.85 -16.78
N LYS A 197 -21.48 3.02 -16.37
CA LYS A 197 -20.73 3.81 -15.40
C LYS A 197 -20.55 3.05 -14.09
N MET A 198 -21.59 2.36 -13.62
CA MET A 198 -21.52 1.57 -12.38
C MET A 198 -20.54 0.39 -12.52
N VAL A 199 -20.61 -0.35 -13.63
CA VAL A 199 -19.66 -1.43 -13.92
C VAL A 199 -18.22 -0.91 -13.98
N HIS A 200 -18.01 0.22 -14.69
CA HIS A 200 -16.69 0.86 -14.74
C HIS A 200 -16.18 1.26 -13.35
N ARG A 201 -17.02 1.85 -12.51
CA ARG A 201 -16.68 2.18 -11.12
C ARG A 201 -16.28 0.96 -10.30
N LEU A 202 -17.04 -0.13 -10.41
CA LEU A 202 -16.73 -1.38 -9.69
C LEU A 202 -15.41 -1.98 -10.15
N LEU A 203 -15.14 -1.97 -11.46
CA LEU A 203 -13.86 -2.44 -12.02
C LEU A 203 -12.67 -1.59 -11.52
N LEU A 204 -12.82 -0.27 -11.45
CA LEU A 204 -11.78 0.61 -10.90
C LEU A 204 -11.49 0.29 -9.43
N LEU A 205 -12.54 0.08 -8.62
CA LEU A 205 -12.38 -0.28 -7.21
C LEU A 205 -11.72 -1.65 -7.05
N GLN A 206 -12.10 -2.63 -7.87
CA GLN A 206 -11.47 -3.95 -7.86
C GLN A 206 -9.99 -3.88 -8.26
N GLN A 207 -9.66 -3.25 -9.38
CA GLN A 207 -8.28 -3.08 -9.84
C GLN A 207 -7.41 -2.36 -8.79
N PHE A 208 -7.94 -1.31 -8.17
CA PHE A 208 -7.25 -0.62 -7.09
C PHE A 208 -7.00 -1.55 -5.90
N GLY A 209 -8.01 -2.36 -5.51
CA GLY A 209 -7.87 -3.36 -4.45
C GLY A 209 -6.76 -4.37 -4.73
N GLU A 210 -6.68 -4.90 -5.96
CA GLU A 210 -5.63 -5.85 -6.38
C GLU A 210 -4.24 -5.22 -6.34
N ILE A 211 -4.08 -4.00 -6.85
CA ILE A 211 -2.80 -3.28 -6.87
C ILE A 211 -2.32 -2.97 -5.44
N THR A 212 -3.24 -2.58 -4.55
CA THR A 212 -2.89 -2.19 -3.17
C THR A 212 -2.53 -3.38 -2.29
N GLN A 213 -3.04 -4.59 -2.56
CA GLN A 213 -2.67 -5.80 -1.82
C GLN A 213 -1.18 -6.14 -1.90
N GLY A 214 -0.51 -5.75 -3.00
CA GLY A 214 0.93 -5.94 -3.19
C GLY A 214 1.80 -4.77 -2.73
N THR A 215 1.22 -3.64 -2.32
CA THR A 215 1.95 -2.40 -2.05
C THR A 215 1.95 -2.06 -0.56
N LEU A 216 2.97 -2.50 0.18
CA LEU A 216 3.13 -2.22 1.61
C LEU A 216 3.87 -0.90 1.90
N HIS A 217 4.50 -0.29 0.89
CA HIS A 217 5.22 0.97 1.04
C HIS A 217 4.26 2.16 1.01
N LEU A 218 4.13 2.86 2.14
CA LEU A 218 3.23 4.00 2.31
C LEU A 218 3.40 5.09 1.26
N ASP A 219 4.63 5.50 0.93
CA ASP A 219 4.85 6.58 -0.02
C ASP A 219 4.43 6.19 -1.45
N LYS A 220 4.64 4.93 -1.85
CA LYS A 220 4.14 4.40 -3.13
C LYS A 220 2.61 4.35 -3.14
N LEU A 221 1.99 3.96 -2.02
CA LEU A 221 0.55 3.90 -1.89
C LEU A 221 -0.10 5.29 -1.97
N HIS A 222 0.47 6.29 -1.30
CA HIS A 222 0.00 7.68 -1.38
C HIS A 222 0.05 8.20 -2.82
N HIS A 223 1.16 7.92 -3.52
CA HIS A 223 1.33 8.31 -4.92
C HIS A 223 0.30 7.63 -5.83
N LEU A 224 0.11 6.32 -5.65
CA LEU A 224 -0.88 5.54 -6.40
C LEU A 224 -2.29 6.10 -6.23
N ILE A 225 -2.71 6.39 -4.99
CA ILE A 225 -4.04 6.93 -4.68
C ILE A 225 -4.28 8.24 -5.43
N LEU A 226 -3.35 9.19 -5.34
CA LEU A 226 -3.50 10.48 -5.98
C LEU A 226 -3.45 10.39 -7.51
N THR A 227 -2.61 9.51 -8.06
CA THR A 227 -2.57 9.25 -9.50
C THR A 227 -3.89 8.67 -10.00
N CYS A 228 -4.51 7.73 -9.27
CA CYS A 228 -5.84 7.23 -9.63
C CYS A 228 -6.88 8.36 -9.66
N ILE A 229 -6.80 9.33 -8.75
CA ILE A 229 -7.75 10.44 -8.69
C ILE A 229 -7.56 11.40 -9.88
N THR A 230 -6.32 11.60 -10.33
CA THR A 230 -6.00 12.56 -11.40
C THR A 230 -6.00 11.94 -12.81
N ALA A 231 -5.99 10.62 -12.94
CA ALA A 231 -6.01 9.96 -14.24
C ALA A 231 -7.37 10.09 -14.96
N ASP A 232 -7.38 10.49 -16.23
CA ASP A 232 -8.59 10.66 -17.05
C ASP A 232 -9.42 9.36 -17.15
N TYR A 233 -8.76 8.22 -17.29
CA TYR A 233 -9.40 6.92 -17.34
C TYR A 233 -10.16 6.57 -16.04
N SER A 234 -9.79 7.18 -14.91
CA SER A 234 -10.37 6.91 -13.59
C SER A 234 -11.33 8.02 -13.15
N PHE A 235 -10.85 8.97 -12.34
CA PHE A 235 -11.70 10.03 -11.81
C PHE A 235 -11.52 11.36 -12.55
N GLY A 236 -10.40 11.55 -13.24
CA GLY A 236 -10.13 12.69 -14.11
C GLY A 236 -10.16 14.05 -13.42
N PHE A 237 -9.79 14.14 -12.13
CA PHE A 237 -9.54 15.43 -11.49
C PHE A 237 -8.21 15.99 -11.98
N ASN A 238 -8.12 17.31 -12.14
CA ASN A 238 -6.87 17.89 -12.61
C ASN A 238 -5.76 17.80 -11.55
N ARG A 239 -6.09 18.04 -10.27
CA ARG A 239 -5.14 17.97 -9.16
C ARG A 239 -5.76 17.26 -7.97
N ALA A 240 -4.90 16.63 -7.18
CA ALA A 240 -5.28 16.02 -5.90
C ALA A 240 -4.19 16.24 -4.86
N ILE A 241 -4.58 16.57 -3.63
CA ILE A 241 -3.71 16.82 -2.48
C ILE A 241 -4.14 15.90 -1.34
N LEU A 242 -3.18 15.18 -0.80
CA LEU A 242 -3.36 14.31 0.37
C LEU A 242 -2.89 15.02 1.64
N PHE A 243 -3.76 15.12 2.61
CA PHE A 243 -3.46 15.54 3.96
C PHE A 243 -3.62 14.36 4.90
N LEU A 244 -2.66 14.16 5.81
CA LEU A 244 -2.70 13.12 6.84
C LEU A 244 -2.67 13.73 8.24
N ILE A 245 -3.38 13.06 9.15
CA ILE A 245 -3.43 13.46 10.56
C ILE A 245 -2.15 12.99 11.27
N ASN A 246 -1.47 13.95 11.91
CA ASN A 246 -0.45 13.66 12.90
C ASN A 246 -1.12 13.72 14.29
N LYS A 247 -1.32 12.56 14.91
CA LYS A 247 -2.00 12.45 16.21
C LYS A 247 -1.19 13.05 17.35
N ASP A 248 0.14 12.96 17.30
CA ASP A 248 1.02 13.45 18.37
C ASP A 248 1.00 14.99 18.45
N LEU A 249 0.98 15.64 17.30
CA LEU A 249 0.95 17.11 17.20
C LEU A 249 -0.47 17.67 17.09
N ASN A 250 -1.48 16.82 16.93
CA ASN A 250 -2.89 17.18 16.71
C ASN A 250 -3.08 18.14 15.52
N VAL A 251 -2.41 17.85 14.41
CA VAL A 251 -2.45 18.65 13.18
C VAL A 251 -2.75 17.78 11.95
N LEU A 252 -3.24 18.45 10.91
CA LEU A 252 -3.44 17.89 9.59
C LEU A 252 -2.32 18.42 8.68
N ASN A 253 -1.43 17.57 8.21
CA ASN A 253 -0.26 17.92 7.41
C ASN A 253 -0.47 17.54 5.94
N GLY A 254 -0.15 18.42 5.03
CA GLY A 254 -0.03 18.09 3.61
C GLY A 254 1.13 17.12 3.39
N LYS A 255 0.82 15.95 2.80
CA LYS A 255 1.79 14.86 2.62
C LYS A 255 2.31 14.79 1.19
N LEU A 256 1.39 14.85 0.22
CA LEU A 256 1.68 14.69 -1.20
C LEU A 256 0.62 15.41 -2.04
N ALA A 257 1.04 15.98 -3.17
CA ALA A 257 0.14 16.51 -4.18
C ALA A 257 0.54 16.04 -5.57
N ILE A 258 -0.44 15.73 -6.41
CA ILE A 258 -0.26 15.32 -7.80
C ILE A 258 -1.17 16.13 -8.69
N GLY A 259 -0.66 16.52 -9.85
CA GLY A 259 -1.34 17.24 -10.90
C GLY A 259 -0.47 18.32 -11.52
N PRO A 260 -0.90 18.88 -12.66
CA PRO A 260 -0.15 19.91 -13.35
C PRO A 260 -0.07 21.22 -12.57
N SER A 261 1.02 21.94 -12.76
CA SER A 261 1.25 23.27 -12.20
C SER A 261 0.84 24.39 -13.17
N SER A 262 0.66 24.05 -14.47
CA SER A 262 0.26 25.00 -15.53
C SER A 262 -0.70 24.34 -16.51
N SER A 263 -1.40 25.18 -17.30
CA SER A 263 -2.29 24.71 -18.37
C SER A 263 -1.54 23.96 -19.49
N GLU A 264 -0.31 24.36 -19.78
CA GLU A 264 0.53 23.70 -20.79
C GLU A 264 0.94 22.30 -20.33
N GLU A 265 1.29 22.15 -19.06
CA GLU A 265 1.60 20.86 -18.45
C GLU A 265 0.36 19.94 -18.41
N ALA A 266 -0.82 20.50 -18.12
CA ALA A 266 -2.09 19.78 -18.14
C ALA A 266 -2.38 19.19 -19.53
N THR A 267 -2.20 19.96 -20.59
CA THR A 267 -2.40 19.49 -21.96
C THR A 267 -1.44 18.36 -22.33
N ARG A 268 -0.16 18.49 -21.98
CA ARG A 268 0.85 17.46 -22.23
C ARG A 268 0.53 16.14 -21.51
N ILE A 269 0.15 16.21 -20.23
CA ILE A 269 -0.23 15.02 -19.45
C ILE A 269 -1.45 14.33 -20.05
N CYS A 270 -2.46 15.11 -20.50
CA CYS A 270 -3.65 14.58 -21.16
C CYS A 270 -3.30 13.83 -22.45
N GLU A 271 -2.39 14.37 -23.27
CA GLU A 271 -1.93 13.73 -24.51
C GLU A 271 -1.16 12.43 -24.23
N GLU A 272 -0.29 12.41 -23.21
CA GLU A 272 0.51 11.24 -22.83
C GLU A 272 -0.35 10.11 -22.23
N THR A 273 -1.42 10.46 -21.50
CA THR A 273 -2.29 9.48 -20.82
C THR A 273 -3.47 9.01 -21.67
N ALA A 274 -3.83 9.72 -22.74
CA ALA A 274 -4.96 9.40 -23.60
C ALA A 274 -4.91 7.98 -24.21
N SER A 275 -3.74 7.36 -24.29
CA SER A 275 -3.54 6.00 -24.82
C SER A 275 -3.64 4.89 -23.77
N SER A 276 -3.78 5.22 -22.50
CA SER A 276 -3.82 4.23 -21.41
C SER A 276 -5.26 3.78 -21.15
N HIS A 277 -5.52 2.46 -21.22
CA HIS A 277 -6.86 1.88 -21.12
C HIS A 277 -7.10 1.11 -19.83
N SER A 278 -6.13 1.08 -18.91
CA SER A 278 -6.28 0.43 -17.60
C SER A 278 -5.47 1.12 -16.51
N LEU A 279 -5.95 1.00 -15.27
CA LEU A 279 -5.26 1.50 -14.09
C LEU A 279 -3.88 0.83 -13.93
N PHE A 280 -3.78 -0.44 -14.29
CA PHE A 280 -2.55 -1.22 -14.22
C PHE A 280 -1.46 -0.67 -15.15
N GLU A 281 -1.81 -0.27 -16.38
CA GLU A 281 -0.88 0.37 -17.32
C GLU A 281 -0.37 1.72 -16.79
N ILE A 282 -1.26 2.51 -16.19
CA ILE A 282 -0.90 3.79 -15.58
C ILE A 282 0.11 3.55 -14.45
N VAL A 283 -0.15 2.56 -13.58
CA VAL A 283 0.72 2.24 -12.44
C VAL A 283 2.08 1.70 -12.87
N GLN A 284 2.14 0.87 -13.93
CA GLN A 284 3.41 0.38 -14.46
C GLN A 284 4.28 1.48 -15.08
N LYS A 285 3.65 2.51 -15.65
CA LYS A 285 4.35 3.67 -16.23
C LYS A 285 4.75 4.73 -15.20
N LEU A 286 4.30 4.59 -13.93
CA LEU A 286 4.60 5.54 -12.87
C LEU A 286 6.11 5.53 -12.55
N ASP A 287 6.78 6.59 -12.93
CA ASP A 287 8.09 6.93 -12.41
C ASP A 287 7.92 7.74 -11.12
N TYR A 288 8.08 7.05 -9.99
CA TYR A 288 7.93 7.63 -8.65
C TYR A 288 8.91 8.78 -8.37
N SER A 289 9.96 8.94 -9.17
CA SER A 289 11.00 9.95 -8.96
C SER A 289 10.67 11.31 -9.58
N HIS A 290 9.93 11.36 -10.69
CA HIS A 290 9.68 12.60 -11.45
C HIS A 290 8.56 13.48 -10.88
N ASN A 291 7.60 12.92 -10.12
CA ASN A 291 6.43 13.67 -9.64
C ASN A 291 6.58 14.26 -8.22
N ILE A 292 7.74 14.08 -7.59
CA ILE A 292 7.95 14.50 -6.19
C ILE A 292 8.38 15.97 -6.08
N ASP A 293 9.03 16.52 -7.08
CA ASP A 293 9.62 17.88 -7.05
C ASP A 293 8.79 18.95 -7.77
N THR A 294 7.46 18.81 -7.78
CA THR A 294 6.58 19.83 -8.33
C THR A 294 6.36 21.00 -7.36
N SER A 295 6.10 22.21 -7.90
CA SER A 295 5.74 23.37 -7.10
C SER A 295 4.49 23.13 -6.26
N LEU A 296 3.51 22.39 -6.81
CA LEU A 296 2.28 21.98 -6.13
C LEU A 296 2.59 21.09 -4.91
N ASN A 297 3.48 20.11 -5.06
CA ASN A 297 3.84 19.22 -3.97
C ASN A 297 4.64 19.93 -2.88
N THR A 298 5.53 20.84 -3.26
CA THR A 298 6.28 21.69 -2.31
C THR A 298 5.34 22.56 -1.50
N MET A 299 4.36 23.19 -2.17
CA MET A 299 3.33 23.99 -1.51
C MET A 299 2.50 23.12 -0.54
N ALA A 300 2.05 21.96 -0.98
CA ALA A 300 1.23 21.06 -0.16
C ALA A 300 1.95 20.66 1.14
N LYS A 301 3.24 20.35 1.09
CA LYS A 301 4.05 20.00 2.28
C LYS A 301 4.19 21.12 3.30
N LEU A 302 4.02 22.39 2.89
CA LEU A 302 4.04 23.54 3.78
C LEU A 302 2.68 23.80 4.45
N MET A 303 1.60 23.15 3.97
CA MET A 303 0.27 23.34 4.51
C MET A 303 0.07 22.49 5.76
N VAL A 304 -0.10 23.15 6.89
CA VAL A 304 -0.31 22.53 8.21
C VAL A 304 -1.50 23.21 8.89
N TYR A 305 -2.51 22.42 9.30
CA TYR A 305 -3.72 22.93 9.93
C TYR A 305 -3.95 22.27 11.28
N SER A 306 -4.27 23.06 12.30
CA SER A 306 -4.61 22.53 13.63
C SER A 306 -6.00 21.86 13.60
N LEU A 307 -6.12 20.63 14.06
CA LEU A 307 -7.40 19.93 14.17
C LEU A 307 -8.36 20.57 15.18
N ALA A 308 -7.85 21.40 16.07
CA ALA A 308 -8.67 22.20 16.99
C ALA A 308 -9.36 23.39 16.29
N ASP A 309 -8.81 23.86 15.15
CA ASP A 309 -9.38 24.95 14.36
C ASP A 309 -10.31 24.41 13.27
N THR A 310 -11.60 24.55 13.50
CA THR A 310 -12.65 24.09 12.57
C THR A 310 -13.11 25.16 11.58
N ARG A 311 -12.38 26.27 11.46
CA ARG A 311 -12.68 27.31 10.46
C ARG A 311 -12.23 26.90 9.06
N GLU A 312 -11.24 26.03 8.98
CA GLU A 312 -10.78 25.52 7.68
C GLU A 312 -11.62 24.34 7.19
N VAL A 313 -11.95 24.36 5.92
CA VAL A 313 -12.77 23.34 5.26
C VAL A 313 -12.17 21.92 5.39
N VAL A 314 -10.85 21.76 5.36
CA VAL A 314 -10.16 20.47 5.49
C VAL A 314 -10.29 19.90 6.90
N THR A 315 -10.18 20.73 7.93
CA THR A 315 -10.37 20.30 9.32
C THR A 315 -11.85 20.03 9.63
N LEU A 316 -12.75 20.85 9.07
CA LEU A 316 -14.19 20.64 9.18
C LEU A 316 -14.59 19.30 8.53
N CYS A 317 -14.07 19.01 7.33
CA CYS A 317 -14.30 17.73 6.62
C CYS A 317 -13.88 16.51 7.46
N THR A 318 -12.74 16.59 8.14
CA THR A 318 -12.29 15.54 9.08
C THR A 318 -13.25 15.35 10.25
N LYS A 319 -13.72 16.44 10.83
CA LYS A 319 -14.60 16.43 12.00
C LYS A 319 -16.00 15.91 11.65
N GLU A 320 -16.57 16.36 10.55
CA GLU A 320 -17.90 15.96 10.10
C GLU A 320 -17.91 14.55 9.49
N LYS A 321 -16.75 14.02 9.10
CA LYS A 321 -16.60 12.71 8.45
C LYS A 321 -17.46 12.58 7.18
N LYS A 322 -17.65 13.69 6.47
CA LYS A 322 -18.45 13.78 5.24
C LYS A 322 -17.72 14.57 4.17
N PRO A 323 -17.93 14.26 2.89
CA PRO A 323 -17.38 15.07 1.82
C PRO A 323 -17.99 16.47 1.82
N ILE A 324 -17.17 17.47 1.50
CA ILE A 324 -17.58 18.87 1.40
C ILE A 324 -17.24 19.37 0.00
N ILE A 325 -18.25 19.82 -0.75
CA ILE A 325 -18.08 20.47 -2.04
C ILE A 325 -18.08 21.99 -1.82
N VAL A 326 -17.05 22.66 -2.31
CA VAL A 326 -16.94 24.11 -2.35
C VAL A 326 -17.12 24.56 -3.80
N LYS A 327 -18.25 25.20 -4.12
CA LYS A 327 -18.57 25.68 -5.49
C LYS A 327 -18.00 27.06 -5.78
N ASP A 328 -17.83 27.89 -4.75
CA ASP A 328 -17.27 29.25 -4.86
C ASP A 328 -16.42 29.54 -3.61
N ALA A 329 -15.13 29.29 -3.70
CA ALA A 329 -14.19 29.46 -2.59
C ALA A 329 -14.08 30.92 -2.11
N ALA A 330 -14.45 31.88 -2.95
CA ALA A 330 -14.43 33.30 -2.57
C ALA A 330 -15.61 33.70 -1.67
N LYS A 331 -16.72 32.97 -1.74
CA LYS A 331 -17.95 33.23 -0.97
C LYS A 331 -18.17 32.24 0.17
N ASP A 332 -17.44 31.13 0.18
CA ASP A 332 -17.63 30.09 1.20
C ASP A 332 -16.89 30.46 2.49
N ALA A 333 -17.63 30.71 3.56
CA ALA A 333 -17.07 31.10 4.86
C ALA A 333 -16.19 30.02 5.52
N ARG A 334 -16.22 28.76 5.01
CA ARG A 334 -15.41 27.65 5.48
C ARG A 334 -14.03 27.60 4.83
N VAL A 335 -13.74 28.52 3.90
CA VAL A 335 -12.47 28.60 3.17
C VAL A 335 -11.75 29.87 3.58
N THR A 336 -10.59 29.74 4.22
CA THR A 336 -9.78 30.90 4.58
C THR A 336 -9.08 31.51 3.34
N ASP A 337 -8.72 32.79 3.45
CA ASP A 337 -7.98 33.47 2.37
C ASP A 337 -6.62 32.85 2.11
N GLU A 338 -5.99 32.25 3.14
CA GLU A 338 -4.71 31.55 3.01
C GLU A 338 -4.87 30.27 2.19
N PHE A 339 -5.86 29.45 2.51
CA PHE A 339 -6.15 28.22 1.79
C PHE A 339 -6.53 28.51 0.33
N ARG A 340 -7.40 29.49 0.10
CA ARG A 340 -7.81 29.93 -1.23
C ARG A 340 -6.63 30.39 -2.08
N LYS A 341 -5.73 31.22 -1.52
CA LYS A 341 -4.54 31.69 -2.21
C LYS A 341 -3.55 30.59 -2.52
N ALA A 342 -3.39 29.63 -1.59
CA ALA A 342 -2.50 28.50 -1.79
C ALA A 342 -2.99 27.57 -2.90
N LEU A 343 -4.28 27.21 -2.91
CA LEU A 343 -4.87 26.35 -3.96
C LEU A 343 -5.01 27.06 -5.29
N GLY A 344 -5.37 28.35 -5.29
CA GLY A 344 -5.60 29.13 -6.51
C GLY A 344 -6.81 28.68 -7.32
N VAL A 345 -7.81 28.03 -6.68
CA VAL A 345 -9.02 27.51 -7.33
C VAL A 345 -10.28 28.05 -6.70
N ASN A 346 -11.35 28.03 -7.46
CA ASN A 346 -12.66 28.50 -7.03
C ASN A 346 -13.61 27.35 -6.65
N GLU A 347 -13.51 26.20 -7.34
CA GLU A 347 -14.31 25.01 -7.09
C GLU A 347 -13.40 23.82 -6.76
N PHE A 348 -13.68 23.13 -5.65
CA PHE A 348 -12.96 21.92 -5.23
C PHE A 348 -13.80 21.06 -4.30
N VAL A 349 -13.35 19.83 -4.08
CA VAL A 349 -13.98 18.91 -3.14
C VAL A 349 -12.97 18.45 -2.08
N CYS A 350 -13.42 18.37 -0.83
CA CYS A 350 -12.70 17.72 0.26
C CYS A 350 -13.39 16.40 0.59
N VAL A 351 -12.66 15.29 0.58
CA VAL A 351 -13.18 13.95 0.91
C VAL A 351 -12.37 13.39 2.08
N PRO A 352 -13.02 13.02 3.21
CA PRO A 352 -12.30 12.52 4.37
C PRO A 352 -11.82 11.08 4.13
N LEU A 353 -10.58 10.80 4.55
CA LEU A 353 -10.03 9.45 4.64
C LEU A 353 -10.46 8.86 5.98
N ILE A 354 -11.34 7.87 5.96
CA ILE A 354 -11.88 7.24 7.17
C ILE A 354 -11.51 5.77 7.21
N ALA A 355 -10.83 5.36 8.27
CA ALA A 355 -10.50 3.97 8.53
C ALA A 355 -10.99 3.58 9.94
N LYS A 356 -11.64 2.43 10.09
CA LYS A 356 -12.24 1.95 11.37
C LYS A 356 -13.07 3.02 12.11
N SER A 357 -13.86 3.79 11.34
CA SER A 357 -14.68 4.91 11.84
C SER A 357 -13.91 6.13 12.36
N GLU A 358 -12.58 6.16 12.24
CA GLU A 358 -11.75 7.29 12.60
C GLU A 358 -11.16 7.98 11.36
N PRO A 359 -11.11 9.32 11.35
CA PRO A 359 -10.45 10.04 10.27
C PRO A 359 -8.93 9.88 10.38
N ILE A 360 -8.29 9.56 9.26
CA ILE A 360 -6.83 9.46 9.13
C ILE A 360 -6.25 10.59 8.27
N GLY A 361 -7.11 11.30 7.53
CA GLY A 361 -6.71 12.39 6.66
C GLY A 361 -7.84 12.96 5.82
N VAL A 362 -7.49 13.77 4.84
CA VAL A 362 -8.41 14.36 3.83
C VAL A 362 -7.72 14.38 2.48
N ILE A 363 -8.48 14.12 1.42
CA ILE A 363 -8.06 14.38 0.05
C ILE A 363 -8.82 15.60 -0.46
N VAL A 364 -8.09 16.55 -1.02
CA VAL A 364 -8.63 17.71 -1.74
C VAL A 364 -8.40 17.49 -3.23
N ALA A 365 -9.45 17.64 -4.05
CA ALA A 365 -9.35 17.48 -5.50
C ALA A 365 -10.07 18.62 -6.23
N ASP A 366 -9.52 19.06 -7.37
CA ASP A 366 -10.05 20.16 -8.18
C ASP A 366 -9.94 19.93 -9.69
N ASN A 367 -10.66 20.77 -10.45
CA ASN A 367 -10.69 20.80 -11.91
C ASN A 367 -10.25 22.16 -12.46
N VAL A 368 -9.19 22.74 -11.90
CA VAL A 368 -8.77 24.11 -12.20
C VAL A 368 -8.49 24.38 -13.69
N PHE A 369 -8.02 23.37 -14.43
CA PHE A 369 -7.63 23.53 -15.84
C PHE A 369 -8.76 23.19 -16.82
N THR A 370 -9.57 22.18 -16.53
CA THR A 370 -10.71 21.79 -17.38
C THR A 370 -11.95 22.61 -17.07
N ALA A 371 -12.04 23.21 -15.89
CA ALA A 371 -13.22 23.92 -15.38
C ALA A 371 -14.52 23.07 -15.45
N GLU A 372 -14.39 21.73 -15.46
CA GLU A 372 -15.54 20.84 -15.38
C GLU A 372 -16.20 20.91 -14.02
N PRO A 373 -17.53 21.09 -13.94
CA PRO A 373 -18.23 21.16 -12.66
C PRO A 373 -18.11 19.85 -11.88
N ILE A 374 -17.92 19.97 -10.57
CA ILE A 374 -17.85 18.83 -9.66
C ILE A 374 -19.29 18.41 -9.30
N SER A 375 -19.78 17.31 -9.89
CA SER A 375 -21.11 16.78 -9.64
C SER A 375 -21.16 15.92 -8.37
N ASP A 376 -22.33 15.86 -7.71
CA ASP A 376 -22.54 14.99 -6.54
C ASP A 376 -22.26 13.52 -6.85
N GLU A 377 -22.58 13.06 -8.05
CA GLU A 377 -22.29 11.71 -8.52
C GLU A 377 -20.77 11.41 -8.53
N ARG A 378 -19.97 12.35 -9.05
CA ARG A 378 -18.51 12.24 -9.10
C ARG A 378 -17.91 12.22 -7.69
N VAL A 379 -18.47 13.03 -6.79
CA VAL A 379 -18.06 13.05 -5.37
C VAL A 379 -18.41 11.75 -4.66
N ASN A 380 -19.59 11.18 -4.91
CA ASN A 380 -19.97 9.88 -4.33
C ASN A 380 -19.01 8.78 -4.79
N THR A 381 -18.67 8.74 -6.07
CA THR A 381 -17.72 7.77 -6.62
C THR A 381 -16.32 7.96 -6.02
N LEU A 382 -15.83 9.19 -5.95
CA LEU A 382 -14.56 9.52 -5.30
C LEU A 382 -14.57 9.11 -3.81
N THR A 383 -15.68 9.32 -3.11
CA THR A 383 -15.82 8.94 -1.69
C THR A 383 -15.71 7.43 -1.50
N MET A 384 -16.33 6.62 -2.37
CA MET A 384 -16.18 5.16 -2.34
C MET A 384 -14.73 4.73 -2.53
N PHE A 385 -14.03 5.33 -3.48
CA PHE A 385 -12.61 5.08 -3.73
C PHE A 385 -11.73 5.50 -2.54
N VAL A 386 -11.95 6.71 -2.00
CA VAL A 386 -11.20 7.23 -0.85
C VAL A 386 -11.39 6.36 0.40
N ASN A 387 -12.58 5.80 0.61
CA ASN A 387 -12.82 4.83 1.69
C ASN A 387 -11.97 3.56 1.51
N GLN A 388 -11.89 3.02 0.29
CA GLN A 388 -11.04 1.88 -0.03
C GLN A 388 -9.55 2.22 0.15
N ALA A 389 -9.14 3.41 -0.30
CA ALA A 389 -7.79 3.92 -0.14
C ALA A 389 -7.41 4.11 1.35
N SER A 390 -8.36 4.57 2.17
CA SER A 390 -8.17 4.72 3.61
C SER A 390 -7.84 3.40 4.29
N LEU A 391 -8.56 2.34 3.91
CA LEU A 391 -8.32 0.99 4.43
C LEU A 391 -6.93 0.48 4.00
N ALA A 392 -6.53 0.72 2.75
CA ALA A 392 -5.21 0.35 2.26
C ALA A 392 -4.08 1.06 3.02
N ILE A 393 -4.22 2.38 3.26
CA ILE A 393 -3.27 3.17 4.06
C ILE A 393 -3.16 2.60 5.48
N GLU A 394 -4.28 2.34 6.14
CA GLU A 394 -4.29 1.82 7.51
C GLU A 394 -3.64 0.45 7.59
N ASN A 395 -3.92 -0.44 6.63
CA ASN A 395 -3.28 -1.75 6.56
C ASN A 395 -1.76 -1.62 6.42
N ALA A 396 -1.28 -0.74 5.53
CA ALA A 396 0.16 -0.50 5.35
C ALA A 396 0.83 0.06 6.62
N VAL A 397 0.17 1.01 7.32
CA VAL A 397 0.65 1.54 8.60
C VAL A 397 0.71 0.45 9.67
N THR A 398 -0.35 -0.36 9.77
CA THR A 398 -0.43 -1.46 10.74
C THR A 398 0.65 -2.50 10.49
N TYR A 399 0.88 -2.85 9.21
CA TYR A 399 1.92 -3.81 8.83
C TYR A 399 3.31 -3.31 9.20
N LYS A 400 3.62 -2.05 8.91
CA LYS A 400 4.89 -1.42 9.28
C LYS A 400 5.11 -1.42 10.80
N ASN A 401 4.09 -1.03 11.56
CA ASN A 401 4.16 -1.04 13.02
C ASN A 401 4.36 -2.45 13.59
N LEU A 402 3.78 -3.47 12.95
CA LEU A 402 3.97 -4.87 13.33
C LEU A 402 5.40 -5.33 13.08
N GLU A 403 5.97 -4.98 11.91
CA GLU A 403 7.36 -5.28 11.56
C GLU A 403 8.34 -4.66 12.57
N ASP A 404 8.18 -3.36 12.88
CA ASP A 404 8.98 -2.66 13.90
C ASP A 404 8.87 -3.33 15.28
N LYS A 405 7.67 -3.83 15.65
CA LYS A 405 7.46 -4.55 16.91
C LYS A 405 8.10 -5.94 16.95
N ILE A 406 8.09 -6.65 15.83
CA ILE A 406 8.76 -7.96 15.72
C ILE A 406 10.27 -7.78 15.89
N ASP A 407 10.86 -6.75 15.26
CA ASP A 407 12.29 -6.47 15.40
C ASP A 407 12.66 -6.16 16.85
N GLN A 408 11.88 -5.29 17.53
CA GLN A 408 12.07 -4.98 18.95
C GLN A 408 11.96 -6.21 19.86
N LEU A 409 10.97 -7.08 19.60
CA LEU A 409 10.78 -8.32 20.37
C LEU A 409 11.94 -9.29 20.15
N THR A 410 12.42 -9.43 18.92
CA THR A 410 13.54 -10.30 18.58
C THR A 410 14.82 -9.84 19.28
N GLU A 411 15.11 -8.54 19.25
CA GLU A 411 16.26 -7.98 19.97
C GLU A 411 16.15 -8.19 21.49
N THR A 412 14.98 -7.94 22.06
CA THR A 412 14.74 -8.11 23.49
C THR A 412 14.89 -9.58 23.90
N GLN A 413 14.38 -10.52 23.09
CA GLN A 413 14.50 -11.95 23.33
C GLN A 413 15.97 -12.41 23.30
N GLN A 414 16.76 -11.93 22.34
CA GLN A 414 18.20 -12.23 22.29
C GLN A 414 18.94 -11.72 23.53
N ARG A 415 18.62 -10.51 23.99
CA ARG A 415 19.18 -9.97 25.25
C ARG A 415 18.82 -10.82 26.46
N LEU A 416 17.56 -11.28 26.56
CA LEU A 416 17.10 -12.13 27.64
C LEU A 416 17.83 -13.49 27.63
N ILE A 417 17.92 -14.17 26.50
CA ILE A 417 18.63 -15.47 26.38
C ILE A 417 20.09 -15.30 26.78
N ARG A 418 20.74 -14.20 26.38
CA ARG A 418 22.12 -13.91 26.79
C ARG A 418 22.23 -13.72 28.30
N SER A 419 21.33 -12.94 28.89
CA SER A 419 21.28 -12.70 30.34
C SER A 419 21.05 -13.99 31.13
N GLU A 420 20.13 -14.87 30.71
CA GLU A 420 19.88 -16.17 31.34
C GLU A 420 21.10 -17.08 31.25
N LYS A 421 21.78 -17.16 30.12
CA LYS A 421 23.04 -17.91 29.95
C LYS A 421 24.11 -17.40 30.93
N LEU A 422 24.27 -16.08 31.04
CA LEU A 422 25.23 -15.48 31.97
C LEU A 422 24.88 -15.77 33.45
N ALA A 423 23.61 -15.67 33.82
CA ALA A 423 23.15 -15.97 35.18
C ALA A 423 23.34 -17.45 35.55
N ALA A 424 23.03 -18.36 34.61
CA ALA A 424 23.26 -19.81 34.84
C ALA A 424 24.75 -20.13 35.02
N ILE A 425 25.61 -19.54 34.18
CA ILE A 425 27.08 -19.68 34.34
C ILE A 425 27.53 -19.09 35.69
N GLY A 426 26.99 -17.91 36.06
CA GLY A 426 27.32 -17.24 37.31
C GLY A 426 26.99 -18.08 38.56
N SER A 427 25.81 -18.68 38.59
CA SER A 427 25.38 -19.50 39.73
C SER A 427 26.17 -20.80 39.89
N MET A 428 26.56 -21.43 38.76
CA MET A 428 27.37 -22.66 38.76
C MET A 428 28.86 -22.40 38.98
N SER A 429 29.36 -21.25 38.52
CA SER A 429 30.79 -20.92 38.50
C SER A 429 31.43 -20.94 39.90
N SER A 430 30.74 -20.44 40.90
CA SER A 430 31.26 -20.40 42.28
C SER A 430 31.44 -21.79 42.88
N TYR A 431 30.48 -22.69 42.66
CA TYR A 431 30.53 -24.06 43.17
C TYR A 431 31.63 -24.89 42.44
N VAL A 432 31.59 -24.87 41.12
CA VAL A 432 32.56 -25.59 40.26
C VAL A 432 33.98 -25.09 40.51
N ALA A 433 34.18 -23.79 40.69
CA ALA A 433 35.48 -23.22 40.99
C ALA A 433 36.02 -23.70 42.33
N HIS A 434 35.21 -23.82 43.39
CA HIS A 434 35.62 -24.36 44.68
C HIS A 434 36.01 -25.83 44.56
N GLU A 435 35.23 -26.65 43.88
CA GLU A 435 35.49 -28.09 43.71
C GLU A 435 36.75 -28.39 42.89
N ILE A 436 37.07 -27.52 41.90
CA ILE A 436 38.29 -27.68 41.09
C ILE A 436 39.52 -27.05 41.78
N ARG A 437 39.37 -25.98 42.58
CA ARG A 437 40.49 -25.35 43.30
C ARG A 437 41.13 -26.31 44.27
N ASN A 438 40.31 -27.16 44.95
CA ASN A 438 40.80 -28.10 45.93
C ASN A 438 41.83 -29.10 45.38
N PRO A 439 41.59 -29.88 44.30
CA PRO A 439 42.60 -30.76 43.72
C PRO A 439 43.80 -29.99 43.12
N LEU A 440 43.58 -28.78 42.58
CA LEU A 440 44.69 -27.97 42.04
C LEU A 440 45.67 -27.55 43.15
N VAL A 441 45.18 -27.09 44.29
CA VAL A 441 46.00 -26.73 45.46
C VAL A 441 46.81 -27.97 45.93
N THR A 442 46.18 -29.15 45.91
CA THR A 442 46.85 -30.40 46.31
C THR A 442 47.94 -30.79 45.33
N ILE A 443 47.64 -30.79 44.00
CA ILE A 443 48.61 -31.11 42.95
C ILE A 443 49.79 -30.12 42.95
N GLY A 444 49.46 -28.81 43.02
CA GLY A 444 50.45 -27.74 43.07
C GLY A 444 51.36 -27.84 44.33
N GLY A 445 50.76 -28.21 45.49
CA GLY A 445 51.48 -28.43 46.73
C GLY A 445 52.48 -29.56 46.62
N PHE A 446 52.06 -30.72 46.06
CA PHE A 446 52.98 -31.83 45.82
C PHE A 446 54.09 -31.52 44.83
N ALA A 447 53.73 -30.86 43.67
CA ALA A 447 54.71 -30.48 42.70
C ALA A 447 55.75 -29.51 43.30
N LYS A 448 55.27 -28.51 44.07
CA LYS A 448 56.13 -27.57 44.81
C LYS A 448 57.04 -28.22 45.85
N THR A 449 56.57 -29.27 46.49
CA THR A 449 57.34 -30.05 47.41
C THR A 449 58.42 -30.85 46.70
N LEU A 450 58.05 -31.51 45.59
CA LEU A 450 59.01 -32.23 44.73
C LEU A 450 60.07 -31.35 44.15
N SER A 451 59.76 -30.12 43.76
CA SER A 451 60.70 -29.15 43.13
C SER A 451 61.87 -28.76 44.08
N ARG A 452 61.69 -28.99 45.41
CA ARG A 452 62.71 -28.71 46.41
C ARG A 452 63.79 -29.82 46.52
N PHE A 453 63.56 -31.00 45.96
CA PHE A 453 64.53 -32.09 45.95
C PHE A 453 65.47 -31.97 44.73
N THR A 454 66.72 -32.39 44.93
CA THR A 454 67.73 -32.45 43.88
C THR A 454 67.58 -33.76 43.12
N PHE A 455 67.15 -33.71 41.88
CA PHE A 455 67.03 -34.90 41.03
C PHE A 455 68.24 -35.06 40.16
N THR A 456 68.69 -36.28 39.94
CA THR A 456 69.81 -36.62 39.05
C THR A 456 69.39 -36.57 37.58
N ASP A 457 68.11 -36.74 37.30
CA ASP A 457 67.57 -36.65 35.98
C ASP A 457 66.94 -35.25 35.74
N SER A 458 67.50 -34.46 34.81
CA SER A 458 67.03 -33.12 34.48
C SER A 458 65.59 -33.11 33.91
N LYS A 459 65.12 -34.22 33.32
CA LYS A 459 63.77 -34.35 32.79
C LYS A 459 62.71 -34.32 33.88
N ILE A 460 63.04 -34.87 35.08
CA ILE A 460 62.10 -34.86 36.24
C ILE A 460 61.84 -33.42 36.69
N LYS A 461 62.89 -32.61 36.77
CA LYS A 461 62.77 -31.18 37.12
C LYS A 461 61.90 -30.41 36.14
N VAL A 462 62.18 -30.57 34.82
CA VAL A 462 61.40 -29.94 33.76
C VAL A 462 59.91 -30.33 33.86
N ASN A 463 59.59 -31.61 34.09
CA ASN A 463 58.22 -32.07 34.24
C ASN A 463 57.52 -31.46 35.47
N ILE A 464 58.22 -31.30 36.58
CA ILE A 464 57.68 -30.66 37.79
C ILE A 464 57.43 -29.18 37.54
N ASP A 465 58.31 -28.47 36.87
CA ASP A 465 58.13 -27.06 36.52
C ASP A 465 56.93 -26.87 35.59
N ILE A 466 56.74 -27.77 34.61
CA ILE A 466 55.57 -27.77 33.73
C ILE A 466 54.27 -27.98 34.55
N ILE A 467 54.25 -28.91 35.50
CA ILE A 467 53.07 -29.16 36.37
C ILE A 467 52.75 -27.90 37.19
N ILE A 468 53.76 -27.23 37.75
CA ILE A 468 53.57 -26.01 38.55
C ILE A 468 53.01 -24.87 37.67
N GLU A 469 53.53 -24.73 36.46
CA GLU A 469 53.02 -23.72 35.52
C GLU A 469 51.58 -23.98 35.08
N GLU A 470 51.22 -25.23 34.79
CA GLU A 470 49.86 -25.58 34.38
C GLU A 470 48.85 -25.47 35.56
N VAL A 471 49.24 -25.77 36.78
CA VAL A 471 48.41 -25.51 37.96
C VAL A 471 48.16 -24.03 38.15
N LYS A 472 49.19 -23.18 38.03
CA LYS A 472 48.99 -21.71 38.08
C LYS A 472 48.11 -21.20 36.98
N ARG A 473 48.20 -21.78 35.79
CA ARG A 473 47.34 -21.44 34.64
C ARG A 473 45.88 -21.79 34.94
N LEU A 474 45.61 -22.98 35.45
CA LEU A 474 44.26 -23.41 35.81
C LEU A 474 43.66 -22.59 36.97
N GLU A 475 44.46 -22.21 37.99
CA GLU A 475 44.04 -21.30 39.06
C GLU A 475 43.63 -19.93 38.49
N LYS A 476 44.38 -19.38 37.50
CA LYS A 476 44.03 -18.13 36.83
C LYS A 476 42.71 -18.22 36.07
N ILE A 477 42.50 -19.34 35.35
CA ILE A 477 41.25 -19.58 34.61
C ILE A 477 40.06 -19.65 35.60
N LEU A 478 40.20 -20.36 36.72
CA LEU A 478 39.17 -20.49 37.73
C LEU A 478 38.81 -19.16 38.38
N ASN A 479 39.81 -18.33 38.70
CA ASN A 479 39.57 -17.01 39.26
C ASN A 479 38.79 -16.11 38.27
N ASN A 480 39.16 -16.14 36.99
CA ASN A 480 38.43 -15.40 35.96
C ASN A 480 36.96 -15.86 35.83
N ILE A 481 36.68 -17.16 35.94
CA ILE A 481 35.32 -17.73 35.91
C ILE A 481 34.55 -17.33 37.18
N THR A 482 35.18 -17.33 38.34
CA THR A 482 34.57 -16.96 39.61
C THR A 482 34.22 -15.46 39.67
N ASP A 483 35.13 -14.62 39.18
CA ASP A 483 34.93 -13.17 39.10
C ASP A 483 33.83 -12.81 38.09
N PHE A 484 33.69 -13.60 37.02
CA PHE A 484 32.57 -13.49 36.08
C PHE A 484 31.19 -13.81 36.72
N GLY A 485 31.15 -14.79 37.65
CA GLY A 485 29.92 -15.26 38.30
C GLY A 485 29.46 -14.41 39.49
N LYS A 486 30.28 -13.50 40.01
CA LYS A 486 29.88 -12.62 41.12
C LYS A 486 29.10 -11.42 40.61
N PRO A 487 27.82 -11.24 40.97
CA PRO A 487 27.09 -10.03 40.69
C PRO A 487 27.58 -8.91 41.63
N SER A 488 28.63 -8.20 41.28
CA SER A 488 29.01 -6.99 42.02
C SER A 488 28.29 -5.81 41.35
N LYS A 489 27.31 -5.23 42.04
CA LYS A 489 26.75 -3.94 41.59
C LYS A 489 27.90 -2.92 41.57
N PRO A 490 28.05 -2.13 40.48
CA PRO A 490 29.10 -1.14 40.41
C PRO A 490 28.91 -0.05 41.51
N GLU A 491 29.96 0.26 42.25
CA GLU A 491 30.01 1.42 43.14
C GLU A 491 30.40 2.66 42.34
N LYS A 492 29.40 3.26 41.66
CA LYS A 492 29.62 4.40 40.78
C LYS A 492 29.95 5.67 41.56
N ILE A 493 31.07 6.29 41.25
CA ILE A 493 31.48 7.60 41.72
C ILE A 493 31.91 8.48 40.54
N ASP A 494 31.70 9.76 40.62
CA ASP A 494 32.17 10.69 39.58
C ASP A 494 33.71 10.59 39.50
N SER A 495 34.17 10.20 38.31
CA SER A 495 35.59 9.81 38.11
C SER A 495 36.11 10.33 36.76
N GLN A 496 37.38 10.72 36.77
CA GLN A 496 38.13 11.15 35.59
C GLN A 496 38.60 9.91 34.79
N ILE A 497 37.98 9.65 33.66
CA ILE A 497 38.29 8.50 32.81
C ILE A 497 39.75 8.51 32.33
N CYS A 498 40.28 9.71 32.04
CA CYS A 498 41.69 9.89 31.64
C CYS A 498 42.67 9.45 32.73
N GLU A 499 42.39 9.73 34.01
CA GLU A 499 43.24 9.27 35.12
C GLU A 499 43.22 7.76 35.28
N ILE A 500 42.05 7.12 35.13
CA ILE A 500 41.92 5.67 35.17
C ILE A 500 42.76 5.04 34.03
N MET A 501 42.69 5.60 32.84
CA MET A 501 43.47 5.13 31.69
C MET A 501 44.98 5.33 31.90
N GLU A 502 45.40 6.52 32.39
CA GLU A 502 46.80 6.79 32.70
C GLU A 502 47.37 5.82 33.72
N ASN A 503 46.66 5.62 34.83
CA ASN A 503 47.06 4.66 35.86
C ASN A 503 47.12 3.22 35.33
N THR A 504 46.24 2.87 34.37
CA THR A 504 46.27 1.55 33.73
C THR A 504 47.45 1.40 32.79
N CYS A 505 47.75 2.40 31.98
CA CYS A 505 48.91 2.41 31.08
C CYS A 505 50.24 2.35 31.85
N MET A 506 50.32 3.09 32.97
CA MET A 506 51.53 3.05 33.85
C MET A 506 51.78 1.64 34.41
N LEU A 507 50.74 0.93 34.81
CA LEU A 507 50.89 -0.46 35.27
C LEU A 507 51.39 -1.41 34.16
N MET A 508 51.10 -1.12 32.92
CA MET A 508 51.48 -1.93 31.76
C MET A 508 52.78 -1.47 31.10
N GLU A 509 53.45 -0.42 31.57
CA GLU A 509 54.60 0.21 30.91
C GLU A 509 55.75 -0.80 30.66
N ASN A 510 56.11 -1.58 31.69
CA ASN A 510 57.12 -2.62 31.56
C ASN A 510 56.74 -3.70 30.52
N TYR A 511 55.46 -4.02 30.46
CA TYR A 511 54.96 -5.00 29.49
C TYR A 511 54.96 -4.47 28.08
N PHE A 512 54.66 -3.20 27.87
CA PHE A 512 54.79 -2.52 26.57
C PHE A 512 56.25 -2.49 26.11
N GLN A 513 57.17 -2.18 27.00
CA GLN A 513 58.61 -2.18 26.66
C GLN A 513 59.12 -3.59 26.30
N GLU A 514 58.76 -4.62 27.07
CA GLU A 514 59.14 -6.01 26.82
C GLU A 514 58.60 -6.50 25.45
N LYS A 515 57.39 -6.07 25.07
CA LYS A 515 56.74 -6.44 23.79
C LYS A 515 57.00 -5.47 22.66
N HIS A 516 57.86 -4.51 22.80
CA HIS A 516 58.22 -3.49 21.79
C HIS A 516 56.98 -2.72 21.27
N ILE A 517 56.05 -2.37 22.14
CA ILE A 517 54.84 -1.62 21.83
C ILE A 517 55.11 -0.12 21.97
N THR A 518 54.78 0.65 20.92
CA THR A 518 54.85 2.12 20.95
C THR A 518 53.45 2.67 21.26
N LEU A 519 53.26 3.13 22.51
CA LEU A 519 51.99 3.71 22.96
C LEU A 519 51.92 5.19 22.57
N GLN A 520 50.82 5.60 21.91
CA GLN A 520 50.48 6.99 21.66
C GLN A 520 49.13 7.32 22.35
N LYS A 521 49.08 8.43 23.06
CA LYS A 521 47.90 8.87 23.78
C LYS A 521 47.47 10.23 23.29
N ARG A 522 46.14 10.41 23.06
CA ARG A 522 45.50 11.68 22.68
C ARG A 522 44.22 11.84 23.47
N TYR A 523 44.22 12.77 24.39
CA TYR A 523 43.03 13.08 25.15
C TYR A 523 42.59 14.50 24.82
N GLU A 524 41.26 14.65 24.61
CA GLU A 524 40.68 15.97 24.42
C GLU A 524 40.80 16.79 25.71
N THR A 525 40.93 18.09 25.58
CA THR A 525 40.94 19.00 26.73
C THR A 525 39.52 19.09 27.35
N ASP A 526 39.43 19.11 28.69
CA ASP A 526 38.19 19.27 29.44
C ASP A 526 37.16 18.15 29.31
N ILE A 527 37.64 16.88 29.34
CA ILE A 527 36.74 15.71 29.41
C ILE A 527 36.02 15.72 30.78
N PRO A 528 34.69 15.69 30.80
CA PRO A 528 33.91 15.69 32.04
C PRO A 528 34.11 14.37 32.82
N GLU A 529 33.80 14.44 34.14
CA GLU A 529 33.71 13.25 34.98
C GLU A 529 32.50 12.39 34.56
N ALA A 530 32.62 11.07 34.74
CA ALA A 530 31.55 10.12 34.51
C ALA A 530 31.25 9.32 35.77
N PRO A 531 29.96 8.96 36.04
CA PRO A 531 29.59 8.12 37.19
C PRO A 531 29.94 6.66 36.93
N VAL A 532 31.16 6.27 37.29
CA VAL A 532 31.69 4.91 37.06
C VAL A 532 32.32 4.32 38.32
N ASP A 533 32.45 2.98 38.35
CA ASP A 533 33.30 2.29 39.30
C ASP A 533 34.72 2.21 38.76
N PRO A 534 35.70 2.96 39.34
CA PRO A 534 37.04 3.07 38.80
C PRO A 534 37.78 1.70 38.74
N THR A 535 37.45 0.79 39.66
CA THR A 535 38.08 -0.52 39.72
C THR A 535 37.61 -1.40 38.58
N GLN A 536 36.31 -1.37 38.28
CA GLN A 536 35.73 -2.14 37.18
C GLN A 536 36.16 -1.57 35.83
N ILE A 537 36.17 -0.25 35.66
CA ILE A 537 36.65 0.39 34.42
C ILE A 537 38.14 0.11 34.18
N LYS A 538 38.95 0.16 35.22
CA LYS A 538 40.35 -0.24 35.15
C LYS A 538 40.53 -1.69 34.68
N GLN A 539 39.66 -2.59 35.13
CA GLN A 539 39.67 -3.99 34.69
C GLN A 539 39.34 -4.11 33.18
N VAL A 540 38.37 -3.33 32.68
CA VAL A 540 38.05 -3.27 31.25
C VAL A 540 39.26 -2.80 30.46
N PHE A 541 39.89 -1.69 30.87
CA PHE A 541 41.06 -1.15 30.18
C PHE A 541 42.20 -2.13 30.14
N LEU A 542 42.54 -2.75 31.30
CA LEU A 542 43.56 -3.78 31.36
C LEU A 542 43.33 -4.92 30.38
N ASN A 543 42.08 -5.43 30.35
CA ASN A 543 41.72 -6.53 29.48
C ASN A 543 41.86 -6.17 27.98
N ILE A 544 41.40 -4.97 27.57
CA ILE A 544 41.46 -4.54 26.19
C ILE A 544 42.91 -4.24 25.77
N LEU A 545 43.69 -3.55 26.63
CA LEU A 545 45.10 -3.25 26.36
C LEU A 545 45.96 -4.53 26.28
N MET A 546 45.72 -5.51 27.15
CA MET A 546 46.38 -6.83 27.07
C MET A 546 46.04 -7.53 25.75
N ASN A 547 44.76 -7.52 25.34
CA ASN A 547 44.36 -8.13 24.06
C ASN A 547 45.04 -7.48 22.87
N ALA A 548 45.19 -6.17 22.89
CA ALA A 548 45.85 -5.40 21.86
C ALA A 548 47.36 -5.76 21.78
N VAL A 549 48.07 -5.84 22.92
CA VAL A 549 49.47 -6.26 22.98
C VAL A 549 49.67 -7.70 22.47
N GLU A 550 48.78 -8.61 22.89
CA GLU A 550 48.84 -10.02 22.46
C GLU A 550 48.54 -10.18 20.95
N ALA A 551 47.81 -9.23 20.33
CA ALA A 551 47.57 -9.20 18.88
C ALA A 551 48.79 -8.73 18.09
N MET A 552 49.82 -8.16 18.76
CA MET A 552 51.04 -7.60 18.19
C MET A 552 52.29 -8.31 18.73
N PRO A 553 52.52 -9.60 18.44
CA PRO A 553 53.62 -10.40 19.03
C PRO A 553 55.01 -9.86 18.65
N ASP A 554 55.16 -9.24 17.51
CA ASP A 554 56.43 -8.69 16.98
C ASP A 554 56.57 -7.18 17.28
N GLY A 555 55.75 -6.65 18.20
CA GLY A 555 55.70 -5.23 18.48
C GLY A 555 54.73 -4.49 17.56
N GLY A 556 54.53 -3.22 17.83
CA GLY A 556 53.59 -2.41 17.04
C GLY A 556 53.21 -1.09 17.69
N LYS A 557 52.24 -0.42 17.08
CA LYS A 557 51.70 0.84 17.54
C LYS A 557 50.32 0.61 18.21
N LEU A 558 50.17 1.19 19.39
CA LEU A 558 48.92 1.22 20.14
C LEU A 558 48.50 2.67 20.37
N ASP A 559 47.39 3.09 19.78
CA ASP A 559 46.82 4.42 19.96
C ASP A 559 45.67 4.37 20.95
N VAL A 560 45.65 5.31 21.92
CA VAL A 560 44.52 5.51 22.87
C VAL A 560 44.01 6.93 22.73
N ASN A 561 42.79 7.09 22.23
CA ASN A 561 42.15 8.38 22.08
C ASN A 561 40.92 8.47 22.98
N ILE A 562 40.73 9.60 23.68
CA ILE A 562 39.57 9.85 24.52
C ILE A 562 39.01 11.21 24.13
N GLU A 563 37.71 11.25 23.81
CA GLU A 563 36.99 12.46 23.42
C GLU A 563 35.59 12.51 24.06
N SER A 564 35.04 13.70 24.18
CA SER A 564 33.68 13.93 24.67
C SER A 564 32.76 14.29 23.52
N VAL A 565 31.71 13.49 23.26
CA VAL A 565 30.76 13.72 22.16
C VAL A 565 29.32 13.50 22.65
N ASN A 566 28.45 14.48 22.51
CA ASN A 566 27.01 14.38 22.77
C ASN A 566 26.63 13.71 24.08
N GLU A 567 27.06 14.24 25.23
CA GLU A 567 26.80 13.71 26.59
C GLU A 567 27.39 12.31 26.85
N SER A 568 28.39 11.88 26.07
CA SER A 568 29.09 10.62 26.22
C SER A 568 30.58 10.80 26.11
N ILE A 569 31.36 9.95 26.81
CA ILE A 569 32.81 9.85 26.66
C ILE A 569 33.07 8.66 25.74
N LYS A 570 33.79 8.88 24.65
CA LYS A 570 34.24 7.86 23.71
C LYS A 570 35.71 7.57 23.89
N ILE A 571 36.05 6.30 24.08
CA ILE A 571 37.40 5.82 24.27
C ILE A 571 37.73 4.86 23.13
N TYR A 572 38.72 5.20 22.32
CA TYR A 572 39.21 4.39 21.22
C TYR A 572 40.56 3.77 21.62
N ILE A 573 40.68 2.47 21.56
CA ILE A 573 41.90 1.71 21.73
C ILE A 573 42.18 1.00 20.41
N ILE A 574 43.21 1.44 19.71
CA ILE A 574 43.52 1.06 18.33
C ILE A 574 44.84 0.35 18.29
N ASP A 575 44.86 -0.93 17.95
CA ASP A 575 46.06 -1.73 17.73
C ASP A 575 46.34 -1.92 16.23
N ALA A 576 47.63 -2.06 15.88
CA ALA A 576 48.08 -2.40 14.56
C ALA A 576 48.38 -3.92 14.42
N GLY A 577 47.62 -4.75 15.15
CA GLY A 577 47.84 -6.19 15.21
C GLY A 577 47.25 -6.95 14.02
N LYS A 578 47.17 -8.28 14.17
CA LYS A 578 46.67 -9.21 13.14
C LYS A 578 45.17 -9.05 12.79
N GLY A 579 44.46 -8.22 13.55
CA GLY A 579 43.01 -8.03 13.35
C GLY A 579 42.17 -9.28 13.63
N ILE A 580 40.85 -9.16 13.37
CA ILE A 580 39.86 -10.19 13.61
C ILE A 580 39.12 -10.48 12.29
N GLN A 581 38.97 -11.75 11.95
CA GLN A 581 38.26 -12.17 10.76
C GLN A 581 36.75 -11.84 10.90
N HIS A 582 36.10 -11.37 9.82
CA HIS A 582 34.72 -10.90 9.85
C HIS A 582 33.73 -11.92 10.43
N GLY A 583 33.85 -13.22 10.12
CA GLY A 583 32.98 -14.28 10.66
C GLY A 583 33.19 -14.56 12.16
N VAL A 584 34.28 -14.06 12.76
CA VAL A 584 34.62 -14.24 14.18
C VAL A 584 34.15 -13.03 15.00
N LEU A 585 34.06 -11.85 14.37
CA LEU A 585 33.77 -10.59 15.06
C LEU A 585 32.44 -10.62 15.81
N GLN A 586 31.43 -11.34 15.31
CA GLN A 586 30.12 -11.47 15.95
C GLN A 586 30.16 -12.25 17.27
N ASN A 587 31.15 -13.11 17.44
CA ASN A 587 31.24 -14.05 18.59
C ASN A 587 32.27 -13.62 19.64
N ILE A 588 33.02 -12.51 19.45
CA ILE A 588 34.11 -12.12 20.39
C ILE A 588 33.63 -11.78 21.79
N TYR A 589 32.36 -11.46 21.93
CA TYR A 589 31.74 -11.18 23.22
C TYR A 589 31.05 -12.40 23.83
N ASP A 590 31.03 -13.55 23.13
CA ASP A 590 30.46 -14.77 23.68
C ASP A 590 31.38 -15.35 24.77
N PRO A 591 30.85 -15.72 25.94
CA PRO A 591 31.64 -16.34 27.01
C PRO A 591 32.35 -17.62 26.54
N PHE A 592 33.63 -17.75 26.89
CA PHE A 592 34.51 -18.88 26.54
C PHE A 592 34.93 -18.92 25.05
N PHE A 593 34.48 -17.97 24.24
CA PHE A 593 34.93 -17.88 22.87
C PHE A 593 36.35 -17.31 22.81
N THR A 594 37.29 -18.03 22.21
CA THR A 594 38.67 -17.58 22.04
C THR A 594 39.31 -18.19 20.79
N THR A 595 40.10 -17.40 20.08
CA THR A 595 40.95 -17.84 18.99
C THR A 595 42.41 -18.10 19.45
N LYS A 596 42.71 -17.86 20.73
CA LYS A 596 44.06 -18.01 21.33
C LYS A 596 44.19 -19.34 22.06
N PRO A 597 45.31 -20.10 21.89
CA PRO A 597 45.53 -21.39 22.58
C PRO A 597 45.52 -21.28 24.12
N SER A 598 45.98 -20.14 24.65
CA SER A 598 46.05 -19.86 26.09
C SER A 598 44.97 -18.93 26.62
N GLY A 599 44.03 -18.51 25.75
CA GLY A 599 42.97 -17.58 26.11
C GLY A 599 41.83 -18.26 26.89
N THR A 600 41.25 -17.56 27.86
CA THR A 600 40.09 -18.05 28.64
C THR A 600 38.76 -17.77 27.94
N GLY A 601 38.73 -16.84 26.97
CA GLY A 601 37.52 -16.40 26.28
C GLY A 601 36.52 -15.66 27.17
N VAL A 602 36.89 -15.28 28.40
CA VAL A 602 35.98 -14.61 29.35
C VAL A 602 36.20 -13.10 29.40
N GLY A 603 37.39 -12.63 29.01
CA GLY A 603 37.77 -11.22 29.20
C GLY A 603 36.84 -10.22 28.52
N LEU A 604 36.56 -10.37 27.21
CA LEU A 604 35.71 -9.42 26.48
C LEU A 604 34.23 -9.50 26.89
N SER A 605 33.75 -10.70 27.29
CA SER A 605 32.38 -10.83 27.82
C SER A 605 32.19 -10.16 29.18
N VAL A 606 33.23 -10.19 30.05
CA VAL A 606 33.27 -9.43 31.30
C VAL A 606 33.33 -7.92 31.01
N SER A 607 34.18 -7.50 30.07
CA SER A 607 34.29 -6.10 29.72
C SER A 607 32.98 -5.52 29.19
N LEU A 608 32.28 -6.27 28.34
CA LEU A 608 30.96 -5.87 27.83
C LEU A 608 29.97 -5.71 28.98
N LYS A 609 29.88 -6.72 29.91
CA LYS A 609 28.97 -6.64 31.05
C LYS A 609 29.25 -5.43 31.94
N ILE A 610 30.54 -5.19 32.26
CA ILE A 610 30.93 -4.02 33.07
C ILE A 610 30.48 -2.73 32.39
N ILE A 611 30.72 -2.57 31.10
CA ILE A 611 30.33 -1.34 30.34
C ILE A 611 28.81 -1.21 30.28
N GLU A 612 28.06 -2.30 30.06
CA GLU A 612 26.58 -2.31 30.08
C GLU A 612 26.03 -1.95 31.48
N ASP A 613 26.61 -2.47 32.57
CA ASP A 613 26.23 -2.13 33.94
C ASP A 613 26.48 -0.64 34.28
N HIS A 614 27.37 0.01 33.52
CA HIS A 614 27.63 1.45 33.57
C HIS A 614 26.75 2.27 32.60
N GLY A 615 25.86 1.62 31.82
CA GLY A 615 24.98 2.28 30.86
C GLY A 615 25.69 2.67 29.54
N GLY A 616 26.87 2.10 29.29
CA GLY A 616 27.68 2.31 28.11
C GLY A 616 27.54 1.22 27.05
N THR A 617 28.32 1.35 25.96
CA THR A 617 28.43 0.35 24.90
C THR A 617 29.91 0.05 24.60
N ILE A 618 30.19 -1.13 24.08
CA ILE A 618 31.51 -1.53 23.59
C ILE A 618 31.36 -2.15 22.20
N ASP A 619 32.08 -1.61 21.25
CA ASP A 619 32.07 -2.02 19.85
C ASP A 619 33.48 -2.34 19.36
N ALA A 620 33.59 -3.28 18.42
CA ALA A 620 34.85 -3.65 17.80
C ALA A 620 34.78 -3.48 16.28
N ILE A 621 35.70 -2.71 15.74
CA ILE A 621 35.88 -2.54 14.30
C ILE A 621 37.24 -3.15 13.94
N SER A 622 37.25 -4.18 13.13
CA SER A 622 38.50 -4.90 12.83
C SER A 622 38.46 -5.43 11.40
N GLU A 623 39.66 -5.39 10.80
CA GLU A 623 39.94 -6.01 9.50
C GLU A 623 41.20 -6.85 9.63
N GLN A 624 41.17 -8.06 9.07
CA GLN A 624 42.28 -8.99 9.15
C GLN A 624 43.56 -8.35 8.58
N GLU A 625 44.69 -8.47 9.28
CA GLU A 625 45.99 -7.89 8.98
C GLU A 625 46.08 -6.34 8.99
N LYS A 626 45.04 -5.67 9.46
CA LYS A 626 45.00 -4.19 9.59
C LYS A 626 44.83 -3.69 11.03
N GLY A 627 44.64 -4.61 11.98
CA GLY A 627 44.45 -4.27 13.38
C GLY A 627 43.01 -4.21 13.83
N THR A 628 42.82 -3.78 15.07
CA THR A 628 41.51 -3.68 15.72
C THR A 628 41.34 -2.33 16.41
N THR A 629 40.17 -1.75 16.28
CA THR A 629 39.70 -0.59 17.06
C THR A 629 38.62 -1.04 18.01
N MET A 630 38.87 -0.96 19.31
CA MET A 630 37.87 -1.11 20.34
C MET A 630 37.33 0.27 20.70
N LEU A 631 36.01 0.47 20.55
CA LEU A 631 35.32 1.69 20.90
C LEU A 631 34.45 1.45 22.14
N LEU A 632 34.74 2.16 23.21
CA LEU A 632 33.93 2.17 24.42
C LEU A 632 33.22 3.52 24.50
N THR A 633 31.93 3.49 24.85
CA THR A 633 31.12 4.69 25.06
C THR A 633 30.56 4.64 26.47
N LEU A 634 30.79 5.69 27.28
CA LEU A 634 30.29 5.81 28.65
C LEU A 634 29.44 7.08 28.74
N PRO A 635 28.27 7.04 29.41
CA PRO A 635 27.46 8.25 29.61
C PRO A 635 28.09 9.18 30.63
N ILE A 636 27.88 10.50 30.46
CA ILE A 636 28.33 11.54 31.39
C ILE A 636 27.34 11.73 32.54
N LYS A 637 26.07 11.32 32.33
CA LYS A 637 24.99 11.38 33.33
C LYS A 637 24.29 10.06 33.47
#